data_2e1c4611cf8faff6e9795248dc73dd64
#
_entry.id   2e1c4611cf8faff6e9795248dc73dd64
#
_cell.length_a   1.000
_cell.length_b   1.000
_cell.length_c   1.000
_cell.angle_alpha   90.00
_cell.angle_beta   90.00
_cell.angle_gamma   90.00
#
_symmetry.space_group_name_H-M   'P 1'
#
loop_
_entity.id
_entity.type
_entity.pdbx_description
1 polymer ?
#
loop_
_entity_poly.entity_id
_entity_poly.type
_entity_poly.pdbx_seq_one_letter_code
_entity_poly.pdbx_strand_id
1 'polypeptide(L)'
;GIFQEIEVWTQVAGEKDFRLTTSANFNGSTLIERIEFPHTQKNIIAVKLVVKSGMGAGCGFASCAEMRFYRKANFGFNYTDIFTDSTCYALKPGVAEHDIDRVCRQPFFHNLAMHLLNGDYPNEFRVQNYKAWETPDVQAQKNGTMPFSLYDNPTGIAAVKGEPLVVFVGHESPKAKRLAMVIQNLNLKSDNDGYGGPSYFLHKGLNVLYPNSSGLVYLLYQSDTPESTSPVRVHFATGRVNGYFDATKHISPDGTSRWSELLARAGDKYFDVLSNHVHFTFRAEDFRRYVPDVNKLLAAYDTLVCHEQEFAGLKKYNRWMNNRLYIHTTYREMLYATPYHIGFQESQLPLLLCPDSLKGAHCWGPAHELGHVLQVSPSMKWTGMTEVTNNIQSMEIQRLWGNPSRLHTESRSTNGYNDIYEQAMNVAFVQKRPFAYLSDWFDQLVPFWQLRLYVMDICGKSDFYKDVYEASRLLNAQGTHLTSGQLQLEFVYNSCVAAGMDLRPFFEKWGWLQASERIYDDYYGKDTITVNPADIEQLNARIKTLHLPVPAHAAEYITDNTLNLYKHAQPFLPGTVQINPETGEVCIKDASGAVAFEVYEDKKMIGVSYQPVFKAVALQGTDTSKIHVKAVSPKGKRSICKML
;
A
#
# COMPACT_ATOMS: atom_id res chain seq x y z
N GLY A 1 -26.23 9.12 -1.73
CA GLY A 1 -27.34 8.25 -1.30
C GLY A 1 -27.58 7.13 -2.30
N ILE A 2 -28.11 6.03 -1.83
CA ILE A 2 -28.54 4.87 -2.62
C ILE A 2 -30.07 4.77 -2.63
N PHE A 3 -30.63 4.04 -3.59
CA PHE A 3 -32.05 3.75 -3.61
C PHE A 3 -32.44 2.90 -2.40
N GLN A 4 -33.54 3.22 -1.74
CA GLN A 4 -34.12 2.40 -0.67
C GLN A 4 -35.40 1.73 -1.17
N GLU A 5 -36.41 2.49 -1.49
CA GLU A 5 -37.67 1.99 -2.01
C GLU A 5 -37.84 2.44 -3.44
N ILE A 6 -38.07 1.48 -4.34
CA ILE A 6 -38.30 1.74 -5.77
C ILE A 6 -39.49 0.96 -6.30
N GLU A 7 -40.16 1.56 -7.28
CA GLU A 7 -41.14 0.90 -8.13
C GLU A 7 -40.58 0.70 -9.53
N VAL A 8 -40.78 -0.48 -10.07
CA VAL A 8 -40.41 -0.82 -11.45
C VAL A 8 -41.64 -0.89 -12.31
N TRP A 9 -41.71 -0.02 -13.29
CA TRP A 9 -42.81 0.06 -14.27
C TRP A 9 -42.30 -0.40 -15.64
N THR A 10 -43.11 -1.17 -16.35
CA THR A 10 -42.78 -1.63 -17.69
C THR A 10 -43.81 -1.14 -18.69
N GLN A 11 -43.36 -0.90 -19.91
CA GLN A 11 -44.21 -0.62 -21.08
C GLN A 11 -44.06 -1.74 -22.09
N VAL A 12 -45.17 -2.32 -22.51
CA VAL A 12 -45.25 -3.40 -23.50
C VAL A 12 -45.41 -2.83 -24.90
N ALA A 13 -44.85 -3.48 -25.91
CA ALA A 13 -45.02 -3.08 -27.30
C ALA A 13 -46.52 -3.04 -27.69
N GLY A 14 -46.94 -1.91 -28.24
CA GLY A 14 -48.35 -1.67 -28.62
C GLY A 14 -49.19 -1.00 -27.52
N GLU A 15 -48.67 -0.85 -26.30
CA GLU A 15 -49.33 -0.12 -25.20
C GLU A 15 -48.76 1.29 -25.07
N LYS A 16 -49.62 2.27 -24.68
CA LYS A 16 -49.22 3.66 -24.50
C LYS A 16 -48.68 3.92 -23.07
N ASP A 17 -49.19 3.16 -22.10
CA ASP A 17 -48.98 3.44 -20.70
C ASP A 17 -48.00 2.44 -20.06
N PHE A 18 -47.28 2.93 -19.04
CA PHE A 18 -46.48 2.09 -18.17
C PHE A 18 -47.39 1.40 -17.14
N ARG A 19 -47.08 0.15 -16.83
CA ARG A 19 -47.75 -0.63 -15.76
C ARG A 19 -46.74 -0.88 -14.63
N LEU A 20 -47.17 -0.71 -13.37
CA LEU A 20 -46.40 -1.16 -12.21
C LEU A 20 -46.22 -2.67 -12.31
N THR A 21 -44.98 -3.12 -12.36
CA THR A 21 -44.65 -4.54 -12.52
C THR A 21 -44.18 -5.14 -11.20
N THR A 22 -43.41 -4.42 -10.44
CA THR A 22 -42.93 -4.84 -9.13
C THR A 22 -42.41 -3.63 -8.32
N SER A 23 -42.21 -3.82 -7.02
CA SER A 23 -41.49 -2.91 -6.15
C SER A 23 -40.41 -3.64 -5.39
N ALA A 24 -39.37 -2.92 -4.96
CA ALA A 24 -38.29 -3.47 -4.17
C ALA A 24 -37.91 -2.49 -3.06
N ASN A 25 -37.48 -3.06 -1.94
CA ASN A 25 -36.95 -2.30 -0.81
C ASN A 25 -35.53 -2.82 -0.52
N PHE A 26 -34.54 -1.93 -0.64
CA PHE A 26 -33.14 -2.23 -0.44
C PHE A 26 -32.70 -1.80 0.94
N ASN A 27 -31.78 -2.53 1.55
CA ASN A 27 -31.26 -2.24 2.88
C ASN A 27 -29.82 -1.69 2.86
N GLY A 28 -29.23 -1.54 1.67
CA GLY A 28 -27.87 -1.04 1.49
C GLY A 28 -26.76 -1.99 1.94
N SER A 29 -27.10 -3.23 2.23
CA SER A 29 -26.11 -4.24 2.67
C SER A 29 -25.22 -4.75 1.53
N THR A 30 -25.62 -4.52 0.28
CA THR A 30 -24.88 -4.91 -0.93
C THR A 30 -24.63 -3.72 -1.84
N LEU A 31 -23.52 -3.77 -2.59
CA LEU A 31 -23.21 -2.76 -3.62
C LEU A 31 -24.12 -2.91 -4.86
N ILE A 32 -24.86 -4.03 -4.93
CA ILE A 32 -25.70 -4.39 -6.06
C ILE A 32 -26.98 -4.95 -5.51
N GLU A 33 -28.03 -4.40 -6.02
CA GLU A 33 -29.37 -4.86 -5.72
C GLU A 33 -29.98 -5.48 -6.97
N ARG A 34 -30.64 -6.63 -6.80
CA ARG A 34 -31.30 -7.37 -7.87
C ARG A 34 -32.80 -7.35 -7.66
N ILE A 35 -33.53 -7.02 -8.72
CA ILE A 35 -34.97 -7.08 -8.74
C ILE A 35 -35.40 -8.19 -9.68
N GLU A 36 -36.07 -9.19 -9.14
CA GLU A 36 -36.71 -10.24 -9.95
C GLU A 36 -38.16 -9.89 -10.23
N PHE A 37 -38.56 -10.00 -11.47
CA PHE A 37 -39.98 -9.89 -11.81
C PHE A 37 -40.73 -11.15 -11.34
N PRO A 38 -41.85 -11.01 -10.62
CA PRO A 38 -42.62 -12.17 -10.13
C PRO A 38 -43.13 -13.07 -11.25
N HIS A 39 -43.30 -12.49 -12.44
CA HIS A 39 -43.72 -13.20 -13.65
C HIS A 39 -42.88 -12.78 -14.85
N THR A 40 -42.70 -13.69 -15.80
CA THR A 40 -42.01 -13.39 -17.06
C THR A 40 -42.70 -12.25 -17.80
N GLN A 41 -41.99 -11.18 -18.03
CA GLN A 41 -42.43 -10.06 -18.85
C GLN A 41 -42.06 -10.32 -20.33
N LYS A 42 -42.98 -10.07 -21.24
CA LYS A 42 -42.77 -10.26 -22.68
C LYS A 42 -42.95 -8.95 -23.43
N ASN A 43 -42.22 -8.80 -24.53
CA ASN A 43 -42.33 -7.65 -25.45
C ASN A 43 -42.18 -6.29 -24.77
N ILE A 44 -41.32 -6.21 -23.72
CA ILE A 44 -41.04 -4.95 -23.03
C ILE A 44 -40.19 -4.07 -23.95
N ILE A 45 -40.62 -2.83 -24.14
CA ILE A 45 -39.94 -1.81 -24.95
C ILE A 45 -39.33 -0.72 -24.08
N ALA A 46 -39.84 -0.53 -22.84
CA ALA A 46 -39.29 0.45 -21.89
C ALA A 46 -39.50 0.01 -20.45
N VAL A 47 -38.55 0.40 -19.61
CA VAL A 47 -38.59 0.23 -18.13
C VAL A 47 -38.42 1.60 -17.49
N LYS A 48 -39.30 1.93 -16.56
CA LYS A 48 -39.25 3.15 -15.77
C LYS A 48 -39.06 2.77 -14.30
N LEU A 49 -38.04 3.33 -13.66
CA LEU A 49 -37.85 3.26 -12.20
C LEU A 49 -38.39 4.54 -11.56
N VAL A 50 -39.18 4.34 -10.50
CA VAL A 50 -39.67 5.43 -9.65
C VAL A 50 -39.06 5.25 -8.27
N VAL A 51 -38.14 6.12 -7.90
CA VAL A 51 -37.51 6.14 -6.57
C VAL A 51 -38.47 6.77 -5.60
N LYS A 52 -38.91 6.02 -4.59
CA LYS A 52 -39.82 6.49 -3.55
C LYS A 52 -39.06 7.04 -2.36
N SER A 53 -37.95 6.37 -1.99
CA SER A 53 -37.06 6.81 -0.95
C SER A 53 -35.62 6.42 -1.23
N GLY A 54 -34.68 7.15 -0.60
CA GLY A 54 -33.25 6.86 -0.61
C GLY A 54 -32.70 6.77 0.80
N MET A 55 -31.53 6.14 0.97
CA MET A 55 -30.81 6.14 2.24
C MET A 55 -29.37 6.60 2.05
N GLY A 56 -28.77 7.10 3.15
CA GLY A 56 -27.43 7.69 3.18
C GLY A 56 -27.47 9.15 3.60
N ALA A 57 -26.31 9.74 3.87
CA ALA A 57 -26.21 11.07 4.48
C ALA A 57 -26.92 12.16 3.68
N GLY A 58 -28.07 12.57 4.15
CA GLY A 58 -28.71 13.89 4.09
C GLY A 58 -28.79 14.70 2.78
N CYS A 59 -28.45 14.13 1.62
CA CYS A 59 -28.24 14.92 0.40
C CYS A 59 -29.48 15.10 -0.48
N GLY A 60 -30.62 14.51 -0.14
CA GLY A 60 -31.85 14.63 -0.94
C GLY A 60 -31.79 14.01 -2.33
N PHE A 61 -30.73 13.25 -2.68
CA PHE A 61 -30.64 12.52 -3.92
C PHE A 61 -30.15 11.08 -3.71
N ALA A 62 -30.53 10.20 -4.62
CA ALA A 62 -30.01 8.83 -4.73
C ALA A 62 -29.46 8.62 -6.13
N SER A 63 -28.39 7.85 -6.26
CA SER A 63 -27.71 7.60 -7.52
C SER A 63 -27.62 6.12 -7.82
N CYS A 64 -27.57 5.79 -9.10
CA CYS A 64 -27.31 4.46 -9.63
C CYS A 64 -26.18 4.59 -10.67
N ALA A 65 -25.08 3.89 -10.45
CA ALA A 65 -23.93 3.95 -11.36
C ALA A 65 -24.21 3.19 -12.67
N GLU A 66 -24.96 2.08 -12.58
CA GLU A 66 -25.29 1.25 -13.73
C GLU A 66 -26.60 0.49 -13.52
N MET A 67 -27.32 0.24 -14.60
CA MET A 67 -28.53 -0.57 -14.63
C MET A 67 -28.43 -1.61 -15.74
N ARG A 68 -28.63 -2.88 -15.38
CA ARG A 68 -28.57 -4.00 -16.32
C ARG A 68 -29.86 -4.76 -16.35
N PHE A 69 -30.26 -5.20 -17.56
CA PHE A 69 -31.43 -6.03 -17.76
C PHE A 69 -30.99 -7.43 -18.20
N TYR A 70 -31.55 -8.44 -17.56
CA TYR A 70 -31.24 -9.83 -17.84
C TYR A 70 -32.46 -10.57 -18.35
N ARG A 71 -32.25 -11.46 -19.32
CA ARG A 71 -33.27 -12.39 -19.79
C ARG A 71 -32.95 -13.79 -19.29
N LYS A 72 -33.91 -14.45 -18.67
CA LYS A 72 -33.77 -15.87 -18.34
C LYS A 72 -33.76 -16.68 -19.64
N ALA A 73 -32.68 -17.38 -19.89
CA ALA A 73 -32.58 -18.28 -21.03
C ALA A 73 -33.31 -19.60 -20.68
N ASN A 74 -34.02 -20.11 -21.66
CA ASN A 74 -34.60 -21.47 -21.60
C ASN A 74 -33.97 -22.29 -22.73
N PHE A 75 -33.14 -23.27 -22.35
CA PHE A 75 -32.43 -24.14 -23.28
C PHE A 75 -33.16 -25.45 -23.55
N GLY A 76 -34.38 -25.63 -23.00
CA GLY A 76 -35.20 -26.81 -23.20
C GLY A 76 -34.75 -28.02 -22.35
N PHE A 77 -33.76 -27.89 -21.48
CA PHE A 77 -33.35 -28.94 -20.56
C PHE A 77 -32.85 -28.36 -19.22
N ASN A 78 -32.80 -29.20 -18.19
CA ASN A 78 -32.21 -28.87 -16.91
C ASN A 78 -30.73 -29.32 -16.90
N TYR A 79 -29.81 -28.46 -16.42
CA TYR A 79 -28.37 -28.79 -16.28
C TYR A 79 -28.14 -30.09 -15.49
N THR A 80 -28.98 -30.35 -14.50
CA THR A 80 -28.88 -31.56 -13.67
C THR A 80 -29.39 -32.82 -14.33
N ASP A 81 -29.83 -32.78 -15.59
CA ASP A 81 -30.21 -33.99 -16.29
C ASP A 81 -29.00 -34.84 -16.67
N ILE A 82 -27.91 -34.20 -17.14
CA ILE A 82 -26.67 -34.90 -17.48
C ILE A 82 -25.43 -34.39 -16.78
N PHE A 83 -25.37 -33.10 -16.36
CA PHE A 83 -24.24 -32.57 -15.61
C PHE A 83 -24.39 -32.80 -14.11
N THR A 84 -23.27 -32.89 -13.38
CA THR A 84 -23.26 -33.07 -11.93
C THR A 84 -23.90 -31.90 -11.19
N ASP A 85 -23.71 -30.68 -11.68
CA ASP A 85 -24.29 -29.45 -11.12
C ASP A 85 -24.45 -28.34 -12.17
N SER A 86 -24.92 -27.19 -11.75
CA SER A 86 -25.16 -26.00 -12.62
C SER A 86 -23.90 -25.36 -13.19
N THR A 87 -22.71 -25.80 -12.80
CA THR A 87 -21.45 -25.31 -13.41
C THR A 87 -21.07 -26.07 -14.67
N CYS A 88 -21.76 -27.16 -14.99
CA CYS A 88 -21.50 -27.98 -16.18
C CYS A 88 -20.03 -28.42 -16.33
N TYR A 89 -19.33 -28.65 -15.20
CA TYR A 89 -17.89 -28.98 -15.22
C TYR A 89 -17.60 -30.47 -15.39
N ALA A 90 -18.59 -31.31 -15.10
CA ALA A 90 -18.48 -32.77 -15.20
C ALA A 90 -19.85 -33.41 -15.53
N LEU A 91 -19.81 -34.53 -16.21
CA LEU A 91 -20.99 -35.35 -16.46
C LEU A 91 -21.32 -36.24 -15.24
N LYS A 92 -22.58 -36.61 -15.10
CA LYS A 92 -23.00 -37.64 -14.14
C LYS A 92 -22.38 -38.99 -14.50
N PRO A 93 -22.11 -39.85 -13.52
CA PRO A 93 -21.68 -41.21 -13.79
C PRO A 93 -22.66 -41.96 -14.70
N GLY A 94 -22.13 -42.64 -15.71
CA GLY A 94 -22.92 -43.48 -16.63
C GLY A 94 -23.58 -42.75 -17.79
N VAL A 95 -23.40 -41.43 -17.94
CA VAL A 95 -23.86 -40.69 -19.10
C VAL A 95 -23.08 -41.15 -20.33
N ALA A 96 -23.80 -41.51 -21.41
CA ALA A 96 -23.27 -41.93 -22.69
C ALA A 96 -23.63 -40.93 -23.80
N GLU A 97 -23.02 -41.09 -25.00
CA GLU A 97 -23.23 -40.21 -26.15
C GLU A 97 -24.71 -40.07 -26.50
N HIS A 98 -25.48 -41.18 -26.54
CA HIS A 98 -26.91 -41.15 -26.85
C HIS A 98 -27.74 -40.36 -25.84
N ASP A 99 -27.30 -40.24 -24.57
CA ASP A 99 -27.97 -39.40 -23.57
C ASP A 99 -27.72 -37.93 -23.87
N ILE A 100 -26.49 -37.59 -24.29
CA ILE A 100 -26.10 -36.24 -24.70
C ILE A 100 -26.94 -35.82 -25.92
N ASP A 101 -27.00 -36.65 -26.94
CA ASP A 101 -27.79 -36.39 -28.17
C ASP A 101 -29.27 -36.15 -27.88
N ARG A 102 -29.83 -36.91 -26.95
CA ARG A 102 -31.24 -36.79 -26.57
C ARG A 102 -31.51 -35.53 -25.75
N VAL A 103 -30.63 -35.15 -24.84
CA VAL A 103 -30.87 -34.09 -23.82
C VAL A 103 -30.31 -32.74 -24.30
N CYS A 104 -29.09 -32.72 -24.77
CA CYS A 104 -28.38 -31.49 -25.11
C CYS A 104 -28.59 -31.07 -26.57
N ARG A 105 -29.77 -30.60 -26.90
CA ARG A 105 -30.08 -30.17 -28.28
C ARG A 105 -29.41 -28.85 -28.71
N GLN A 106 -28.90 -28.07 -27.75
CA GLN A 106 -28.16 -26.85 -28.01
C GLN A 106 -26.69 -27.20 -28.35
N PRO A 107 -26.15 -26.77 -29.50
CA PRO A 107 -24.81 -27.12 -29.95
C PRO A 107 -23.73 -26.84 -28.93
N PHE A 108 -23.82 -25.72 -28.22
CA PHE A 108 -22.85 -25.35 -27.17
C PHE A 108 -22.79 -26.40 -26.05
N PHE A 109 -23.94 -26.79 -25.48
CA PHE A 109 -23.99 -27.77 -24.40
C PHE A 109 -23.66 -29.17 -24.87
N HIS A 110 -24.06 -29.51 -26.10
CA HIS A 110 -23.72 -30.78 -26.73
C HIS A 110 -22.20 -30.92 -26.87
N ASN A 111 -21.52 -29.94 -27.46
CA ASN A 111 -20.08 -29.94 -27.61
C ASN A 111 -19.35 -29.99 -26.26
N LEU A 112 -19.79 -29.19 -25.28
CA LEU A 112 -19.22 -29.22 -23.93
C LEU A 112 -19.33 -30.63 -23.33
N ALA A 113 -20.52 -31.25 -23.39
CA ALA A 113 -20.76 -32.58 -22.86
C ALA A 113 -19.92 -33.65 -23.57
N MET A 114 -19.78 -33.56 -24.90
CA MET A 114 -18.95 -34.50 -25.68
C MET A 114 -17.46 -34.39 -25.32
N HIS A 115 -16.91 -33.17 -25.17
CA HIS A 115 -15.55 -32.99 -24.72
C HIS A 115 -15.32 -33.53 -23.30
N LEU A 116 -16.29 -33.38 -22.42
CA LEU A 116 -16.24 -33.95 -21.05
C LEU A 116 -16.30 -35.48 -21.11
N LEU A 117 -17.16 -36.06 -21.98
CA LEU A 117 -17.27 -37.51 -22.16
C LEU A 117 -15.96 -38.11 -22.71
N ASN A 118 -15.36 -37.46 -23.70
CA ASN A 118 -14.09 -37.88 -24.30
C ASN A 118 -12.88 -37.67 -23.41
N GLY A 119 -13.00 -36.92 -22.32
CA GLY A 119 -11.89 -36.60 -21.41
C GLY A 119 -10.87 -35.63 -21.97
N ASP A 120 -11.18 -34.92 -23.04
CA ASP A 120 -10.31 -33.93 -23.71
C ASP A 120 -10.67 -32.48 -23.40
N TYR A 121 -11.62 -32.23 -22.46
CA TYR A 121 -11.96 -30.88 -22.02
C TYR A 121 -10.84 -30.27 -21.18
N PRO A 122 -10.27 -29.10 -21.56
CA PRO A 122 -9.18 -28.48 -20.85
C PRO A 122 -9.64 -27.78 -19.56
N ASN A 123 -9.76 -28.53 -18.46
CA ASN A 123 -10.28 -28.02 -17.18
C ASN A 123 -9.35 -27.00 -16.50
N GLU A 124 -8.04 -27.05 -16.76
CA GLU A 124 -7.07 -26.19 -16.08
C GLU A 124 -7.36 -24.71 -16.33
N PHE A 125 -7.41 -23.92 -15.27
CA PHE A 125 -7.83 -22.51 -15.21
C PHE A 125 -9.30 -22.25 -15.61
N ARG A 126 -9.95 -23.14 -16.37
CA ARG A 126 -11.36 -22.96 -16.73
C ARG A 126 -12.29 -23.24 -15.55
N VAL A 127 -12.00 -24.27 -14.76
CA VAL A 127 -12.84 -24.67 -13.63
C VAL A 127 -12.05 -24.51 -12.34
N GLN A 128 -12.44 -23.54 -11.51
CA GLN A 128 -11.75 -23.26 -10.26
C GLN A 128 -12.72 -22.98 -9.11
N ASN A 129 -12.30 -23.28 -7.89
CA ASN A 129 -12.97 -22.87 -6.66
C ASN A 129 -12.29 -21.61 -6.12
N TYR A 130 -13.05 -20.55 -5.96
CA TYR A 130 -12.55 -19.26 -5.46
C TYR A 130 -13.02 -19.04 -4.04
N LYS A 131 -12.09 -18.70 -3.14
CA LYS A 131 -12.43 -18.24 -1.80
C LYS A 131 -12.83 -16.77 -1.83
N ALA A 132 -13.69 -16.38 -0.88
CA ALA A 132 -13.94 -14.97 -0.64
C ALA A 132 -12.71 -14.32 0.03
N TRP A 133 -12.53 -13.03 -0.25
CA TRP A 133 -11.52 -12.20 0.39
C TRP A 133 -12.20 -11.08 1.17
N GLU A 134 -11.53 -10.58 2.20
CA GLU A 134 -12.02 -9.41 2.93
C GLU A 134 -12.08 -8.21 1.97
N THR A 135 -13.09 -7.36 2.15
CA THR A 135 -13.20 -6.12 1.38
C THR A 135 -12.04 -5.21 1.77
N PRO A 136 -11.11 -4.87 0.85
CA PRO A 136 -9.89 -4.15 1.19
C PRO A 136 -10.14 -2.77 1.79
N ASP A 137 -11.24 -2.11 1.43
CA ASP A 137 -11.65 -0.82 2.00
C ASP A 137 -11.95 -0.89 3.50
N VAL A 138 -12.56 -1.99 3.95
CA VAL A 138 -12.86 -2.19 5.38
C VAL A 138 -11.57 -2.28 6.19
N GLN A 139 -10.59 -3.04 5.69
CA GLN A 139 -9.27 -3.12 6.34
C GLN A 139 -8.54 -1.77 6.32
N ALA A 140 -8.53 -1.11 5.18
CA ALA A 140 -7.90 0.19 4.99
C ALA A 140 -8.49 1.24 5.96
N GLN A 141 -9.81 1.33 6.04
CA GLN A 141 -10.50 2.24 6.97
C GLN A 141 -10.14 1.94 8.42
N LYS A 142 -10.17 0.67 8.82
CA LYS A 142 -9.79 0.22 10.17
C LYS A 142 -8.34 0.56 10.51
N ASN A 143 -7.46 0.58 9.51
CA ASN A 143 -6.02 0.84 9.66
C ASN A 143 -5.64 2.31 9.43
N GLY A 144 -6.53 3.12 8.87
CA GLY A 144 -6.23 4.49 8.46
C GLY A 144 -5.23 4.54 7.30
N THR A 145 -5.22 3.53 6.41
CA THR A 145 -4.26 3.33 5.31
C THR A 145 -4.95 3.28 3.96
N MET A 146 -4.19 3.08 2.87
CA MET A 146 -4.78 2.74 1.59
C MET A 146 -5.15 1.25 1.52
N PRO A 147 -6.16 0.86 0.71
CA PRO A 147 -6.50 -0.54 0.46
C PRO A 147 -5.45 -1.21 -0.44
N PHE A 148 -5.18 -2.52 -0.20
CA PHE A 148 -4.17 -3.27 -0.93
C PHE A 148 -4.63 -3.64 -2.35
N SER A 149 -5.63 -4.51 -2.50
CA SER A 149 -6.02 -5.03 -3.80
C SER A 149 -7.47 -5.48 -3.86
N LEU A 150 -8.03 -5.41 -5.07
CA LEU A 150 -9.29 -6.06 -5.45
C LEU A 150 -9.04 -7.39 -6.19
N TYR A 151 -7.81 -7.71 -6.62
CA TYR A 151 -7.50 -8.73 -7.61
C TYR A 151 -6.86 -10.00 -7.01
N ASP A 152 -7.25 -10.38 -5.80
CA ASP A 152 -6.73 -11.58 -5.14
C ASP A 152 -7.12 -12.90 -5.81
N ASN A 153 -8.12 -12.90 -6.72
CA ASN A 153 -8.58 -14.06 -7.46
C ASN A 153 -8.36 -13.87 -8.97
N PRO A 154 -7.13 -14.00 -9.50
CA PRO A 154 -6.92 -14.10 -10.94
C PRO A 154 -7.56 -15.38 -11.47
N THR A 155 -8.10 -15.33 -12.67
CA THR A 155 -8.79 -16.49 -13.27
C THR A 155 -7.88 -17.31 -14.20
N GLY A 156 -6.82 -16.69 -14.72
CA GLY A 156 -6.03 -17.27 -15.81
C GLY A 156 -6.76 -17.27 -17.15
N ILE A 157 -7.87 -16.53 -17.27
CA ILE A 157 -8.61 -16.36 -18.50
C ILE A 157 -8.39 -14.94 -19.04
N ALA A 158 -8.19 -14.84 -20.33
CA ALA A 158 -8.20 -13.57 -21.07
C ALA A 158 -9.48 -13.47 -21.90
N ALA A 159 -10.18 -12.35 -21.75
CA ALA A 159 -11.36 -12.02 -22.54
C ALA A 159 -10.97 -11.27 -23.82
N VAL A 160 -11.80 -11.41 -24.86
CA VAL A 160 -11.65 -10.68 -26.12
C VAL A 160 -12.89 -9.81 -26.33
N LYS A 161 -12.67 -8.54 -26.65
CA LYS A 161 -13.76 -7.60 -26.90
C LYS A 161 -14.73 -8.13 -27.96
N GLY A 162 -16.03 -8.16 -27.61
CA GLY A 162 -17.10 -8.59 -28.50
C GLY A 162 -17.28 -10.10 -28.64
N GLU A 163 -16.33 -10.92 -28.18
CA GLU A 163 -16.52 -12.38 -28.17
C GLU A 163 -17.35 -12.78 -26.93
N PRO A 164 -18.29 -13.75 -27.04
CA PRO A 164 -19.08 -14.17 -25.90
C PRO A 164 -18.23 -14.86 -24.84
N LEU A 165 -18.28 -14.36 -23.62
CA LEU A 165 -17.69 -14.99 -22.44
C LEU A 165 -18.79 -15.72 -21.69
N VAL A 166 -18.76 -17.06 -21.74
CA VAL A 166 -19.73 -17.96 -21.09
C VAL A 166 -19.15 -18.42 -19.76
N VAL A 167 -19.84 -18.07 -18.68
CA VAL A 167 -19.39 -18.32 -17.31
C VAL A 167 -20.50 -19.01 -16.54
N PHE A 168 -20.21 -20.16 -15.95
CA PHE A 168 -21.12 -20.85 -15.04
C PHE A 168 -20.67 -20.63 -13.59
N VAL A 169 -21.64 -20.35 -12.72
CA VAL A 169 -21.42 -20.12 -11.29
C VAL A 169 -22.22 -21.13 -10.47
N GLY A 170 -21.58 -21.82 -9.56
CA GLY A 170 -22.18 -22.91 -8.79
C GLY A 170 -23.24 -22.45 -7.79
N HIS A 171 -22.95 -21.37 -7.08
CA HIS A 171 -23.88 -20.79 -6.11
C HIS A 171 -23.54 -19.32 -5.84
N GLU A 172 -24.48 -18.62 -5.20
CA GLU A 172 -24.28 -17.30 -4.61
C GLU A 172 -24.30 -17.46 -3.10
N SER A 173 -23.27 -16.98 -2.41
CA SER A 173 -23.26 -16.98 -0.96
C SER A 173 -24.00 -15.76 -0.42
N PRO A 174 -24.95 -15.93 0.52
CA PRO A 174 -25.65 -14.79 1.14
C PRO A 174 -24.72 -13.90 1.99
N LYS A 175 -23.50 -14.38 2.31
CA LYS A 175 -22.48 -13.62 3.02
C LYS A 175 -21.55 -12.83 2.09
N ALA A 176 -21.63 -13.07 0.78
CA ALA A 176 -20.84 -12.34 -0.18
C ALA A 176 -21.43 -10.95 -0.40
N LYS A 177 -20.62 -9.92 -0.25
CA LYS A 177 -20.97 -8.55 -0.64
C LYS A 177 -20.88 -8.33 -2.14
N ARG A 178 -19.99 -9.09 -2.80
CA ARG A 178 -19.74 -8.95 -4.22
C ARG A 178 -19.36 -10.28 -4.83
N LEU A 179 -19.99 -10.62 -5.95
CA LEU A 179 -19.54 -11.65 -6.87
C LEU A 179 -19.61 -11.07 -8.29
N ALA A 180 -18.47 -10.67 -8.80
CA ALA A 180 -18.35 -10.02 -10.10
C ALA A 180 -17.01 -10.39 -10.75
N MET A 181 -16.86 -10.12 -12.03
CA MET A 181 -15.56 -10.15 -12.69
C MET A 181 -15.21 -8.78 -13.25
N VAL A 182 -13.90 -8.49 -13.33
CA VAL A 182 -13.33 -7.32 -13.98
C VAL A 182 -12.45 -7.79 -15.13
N ILE A 183 -12.46 -7.05 -16.23
CA ILE A 183 -11.57 -7.28 -17.37
C ILE A 183 -10.58 -6.12 -17.43
N GLN A 184 -9.33 -6.39 -17.05
CA GLN A 184 -8.26 -5.41 -17.01
C GLN A 184 -7.44 -5.41 -18.29
N ASN A 185 -7.26 -4.23 -18.88
CA ASN A 185 -6.46 -4.06 -20.09
C ASN A 185 -5.26 -3.13 -19.87
N LEU A 186 -4.15 -3.69 -19.45
CA LEU A 186 -2.90 -2.95 -19.21
C LEU A 186 -2.22 -2.42 -20.50
N ASN A 187 -2.77 -2.72 -21.69
CA ASN A 187 -2.32 -2.08 -22.93
C ASN A 187 -2.87 -0.65 -23.10
N LEU A 188 -3.89 -0.27 -22.32
CA LEU A 188 -4.46 1.07 -22.37
C LEU A 188 -3.56 2.05 -21.62
N LYS A 189 -3.00 3.01 -22.33
CA LYS A 189 -2.27 4.15 -21.75
C LYS A 189 -3.28 5.22 -21.32
N SER A 190 -4.03 4.93 -20.28
CA SER A 190 -5.00 5.83 -19.66
C SER A 190 -4.43 6.47 -18.38
N ASP A 191 -5.19 7.35 -17.75
CA ASP A 191 -4.81 7.96 -16.47
C ASP A 191 -4.59 6.94 -15.34
N ASN A 192 -5.20 5.75 -15.44
CA ASN A 192 -5.03 4.64 -14.51
C ASN A 192 -4.08 3.54 -15.04
N ASP A 193 -3.27 3.82 -16.06
CA ASP A 193 -2.33 2.86 -16.68
C ASP A 193 -2.98 1.52 -17.07
N GLY A 194 -4.27 1.53 -17.43
CA GLY A 194 -5.05 0.32 -17.73
C GLY A 194 -5.52 -0.45 -16.49
N TYR A 195 -5.25 0.05 -15.27
CA TYR A 195 -5.81 -0.53 -14.06
C TYR A 195 -7.33 -0.39 -14.03
N GLY A 196 -8.01 -1.43 -13.56
CA GLY A 196 -9.45 -1.49 -13.58
C GLY A 196 -10.00 -1.95 -14.92
N GLY A 197 -11.23 -1.62 -15.18
CA GLY A 197 -11.93 -1.98 -16.42
C GLY A 197 -13.40 -2.27 -16.19
N PRO A 198 -14.11 -2.71 -17.22
CA PRO A 198 -15.53 -3.02 -17.11
C PRO A 198 -15.77 -4.17 -16.15
N SER A 199 -16.71 -3.96 -15.23
CA SER A 199 -17.11 -4.95 -14.24
C SER A 199 -18.42 -5.61 -14.64
N TYR A 200 -18.53 -6.92 -14.46
CA TYR A 200 -19.69 -7.74 -14.80
C TYR A 200 -20.08 -8.57 -13.59
N PHE A 201 -21.33 -8.37 -13.12
CA PHE A 201 -21.85 -9.18 -12.02
C PHE A 201 -22.17 -10.58 -12.48
N LEU A 202 -21.88 -11.55 -11.63
CA LEU A 202 -22.11 -12.95 -11.90
C LEU A 202 -23.21 -13.47 -10.99
N HIS A 203 -24.08 -14.30 -11.58
CA HIS A 203 -25.19 -14.94 -10.90
C HIS A 203 -25.05 -16.45 -10.97
N LYS A 204 -25.67 -17.15 -10.03
CA LYS A 204 -25.73 -18.62 -10.03
C LYS A 204 -26.22 -19.14 -11.39
N GLY A 205 -25.57 -20.18 -11.88
CA GLY A 205 -25.85 -20.80 -13.19
C GLY A 205 -25.15 -20.10 -14.33
N LEU A 206 -25.78 -20.03 -15.49
CA LEU A 206 -25.22 -19.53 -16.73
C LEU A 206 -25.23 -18.00 -16.80
N ASN A 207 -24.05 -17.44 -17.10
CA ASN A 207 -23.87 -16.05 -17.48
C ASN A 207 -23.27 -15.99 -18.88
N VAL A 208 -23.90 -15.27 -19.80
CA VAL A 208 -23.37 -15.00 -21.15
C VAL A 208 -23.12 -13.52 -21.28
N LEU A 209 -21.85 -13.15 -21.36
CA LEU A 209 -21.39 -11.76 -21.31
C LEU A 209 -20.69 -11.43 -22.63
N TYR A 210 -20.83 -10.19 -23.07
CA TYR A 210 -20.14 -9.67 -24.26
C TYR A 210 -19.19 -8.55 -23.80
N PRO A 211 -17.91 -8.87 -23.56
CA PRO A 211 -16.93 -7.89 -23.09
C PRO A 211 -16.80 -6.70 -24.05
N ASN A 212 -16.77 -5.49 -23.49
CA ASN A 212 -16.48 -4.28 -24.25
C ASN A 212 -14.98 -3.91 -24.24
N SER A 213 -14.14 -4.71 -23.55
CA SER A 213 -12.69 -4.61 -23.51
C SER A 213 -12.07 -6.00 -23.62
N SER A 214 -10.84 -6.08 -24.15
CA SER A 214 -10.00 -7.28 -24.07
C SER A 214 -9.05 -7.15 -22.89
N GLY A 215 -8.65 -8.28 -22.28
CA GLY A 215 -7.66 -8.29 -21.20
C GLY A 215 -7.84 -9.44 -20.22
N LEU A 216 -7.04 -9.44 -19.16
CA LEU A 216 -7.07 -10.47 -18.12
C LEU A 216 -8.33 -10.34 -17.26
N VAL A 217 -8.90 -11.48 -16.88
CA VAL A 217 -10.14 -11.55 -16.09
C VAL A 217 -9.81 -11.84 -14.62
N TYR A 218 -10.34 -11.02 -13.72
CA TYR A 218 -10.23 -11.20 -12.26
C TYR A 218 -11.62 -11.39 -11.67
N LEU A 219 -11.74 -12.31 -10.71
CA LEU A 219 -12.98 -12.53 -9.98
C LEU A 219 -12.98 -11.71 -8.68
N LEU A 220 -13.93 -10.80 -8.56
CA LEU A 220 -14.17 -10.03 -7.35
C LEU A 220 -15.16 -10.79 -6.46
N TYR A 221 -14.66 -11.64 -5.58
CA TYR A 221 -15.44 -12.37 -4.61
C TYR A 221 -15.07 -11.89 -3.20
N GLN A 222 -15.91 -11.04 -2.65
CA GLN A 222 -15.63 -10.28 -1.43
C GLN A 222 -16.68 -10.50 -0.36
N SER A 223 -16.25 -10.50 0.91
CA SER A 223 -17.10 -10.64 2.07
C SER A 223 -16.46 -9.96 3.29
N ASP A 224 -17.26 -9.44 4.21
CA ASP A 224 -16.76 -8.96 5.51
C ASP A 224 -16.43 -10.10 6.47
N THR A 225 -16.84 -11.31 6.14
CA THR A 225 -16.59 -12.53 6.92
C THR A 225 -16.06 -13.64 6.00
N PRO A 226 -14.89 -13.46 5.37
CA PRO A 226 -14.38 -14.37 4.35
C PRO A 226 -14.21 -15.81 4.86
N GLU A 227 -13.78 -15.98 6.11
CA GLU A 227 -13.57 -17.29 6.74
C GLU A 227 -14.86 -18.13 6.84
N SER A 228 -16.01 -17.48 6.92
CA SER A 228 -17.32 -18.14 6.99
C SER A 228 -18.11 -18.11 5.68
N THR A 229 -17.51 -17.56 4.62
CA THR A 229 -18.10 -17.46 3.29
C THR A 229 -17.68 -18.67 2.46
N SER A 230 -18.65 -19.45 1.96
CA SER A 230 -18.36 -20.66 1.19
C SER A 230 -17.61 -20.34 -0.10
N PRO A 231 -16.55 -21.09 -0.46
CA PRO A 231 -15.89 -20.94 -1.76
C PRO A 231 -16.88 -21.18 -2.90
N VAL A 232 -16.79 -20.38 -3.96
CA VAL A 232 -17.63 -20.49 -5.15
C VAL A 232 -16.88 -21.19 -6.28
N ARG A 233 -17.51 -22.20 -6.89
CA ARG A 233 -17.00 -22.77 -8.15
C ARG A 233 -17.46 -21.91 -9.30
N VAL A 234 -16.50 -21.52 -10.15
CA VAL A 234 -16.75 -20.79 -11.40
C VAL A 234 -16.09 -21.56 -12.55
N HIS A 235 -16.84 -21.72 -13.64
CA HIS A 235 -16.39 -22.36 -14.86
C HIS A 235 -16.47 -21.38 -16.02
N PHE A 236 -15.33 -20.98 -16.54
CA PHE A 236 -15.19 -20.18 -17.76
C PHE A 236 -15.18 -21.10 -18.97
N ALA A 237 -16.34 -21.36 -19.55
CA ALA A 237 -16.46 -22.31 -20.68
C ALA A 237 -15.93 -21.73 -22.00
N THR A 238 -15.83 -20.42 -22.12
CA THR A 238 -15.17 -19.72 -23.22
C THR A 238 -14.11 -18.74 -22.70
N GLY A 239 -13.50 -17.96 -23.57
CA GLY A 239 -12.34 -17.14 -23.26
C GLY A 239 -11.04 -17.88 -23.56
N ARG A 240 -9.94 -17.17 -23.64
CA ARG A 240 -8.60 -17.74 -23.88
C ARG A 240 -7.94 -18.11 -22.56
N VAL A 241 -7.40 -19.31 -22.45
CA VAL A 241 -6.61 -19.70 -21.29
C VAL A 241 -5.22 -19.05 -21.42
N ASN A 242 -4.91 -18.16 -20.50
CA ASN A 242 -3.60 -17.55 -20.33
C ASN A 242 -2.78 -18.26 -19.23
N GLY A 243 -3.48 -18.73 -18.20
CA GLY A 243 -2.88 -19.22 -16.97
C GLY A 243 -2.36 -18.08 -16.08
N TYR A 244 -1.86 -18.47 -14.94
CA TYR A 244 -1.13 -17.63 -13.98
C TYR A 244 -0.24 -18.51 -13.12
N PHE A 245 0.74 -17.91 -12.43
CA PHE A 245 1.55 -18.61 -11.44
C PHE A 245 1.17 -18.15 -10.03
N ASP A 246 0.85 -19.09 -9.16
CA ASP A 246 0.61 -18.87 -7.74
C ASP A 246 1.52 -19.80 -6.94
N ALA A 247 2.50 -19.25 -6.23
CA ALA A 247 3.47 -20.04 -5.47
C ALA A 247 2.81 -20.97 -4.45
N THR A 248 1.62 -20.59 -3.94
CA THR A 248 0.87 -21.42 -2.97
C THR A 248 0.18 -22.63 -3.60
N LYS A 249 0.07 -22.68 -4.93
CA LYS A 249 -0.63 -23.74 -5.67
C LYS A 249 0.30 -24.52 -6.63
N HIS A 250 1.28 -23.82 -7.20
CA HIS A 250 2.08 -24.33 -8.32
C HIS A 250 3.52 -24.67 -7.92
N ILE A 251 3.79 -24.71 -6.61
CA ILE A 251 5.02 -25.28 -6.03
C ILE A 251 4.58 -26.48 -5.17
N SER A 252 5.07 -27.66 -5.53
CA SER A 252 4.80 -28.88 -4.77
C SER A 252 5.61 -28.91 -3.47
N PRO A 253 5.21 -29.72 -2.47
CA PRO A 253 5.95 -29.84 -1.19
C PRO A 253 7.42 -30.28 -1.34
N ASP A 254 7.77 -30.97 -2.42
CA ASP A 254 9.15 -31.34 -2.78
C ASP A 254 9.95 -30.21 -3.45
N GLY A 255 9.35 -29.03 -3.61
CA GLY A 255 9.96 -27.85 -4.23
C GLY A 255 9.86 -27.81 -5.76
N THR A 256 9.24 -28.80 -6.40
CA THR A 256 9.01 -28.78 -7.85
C THR A 256 8.06 -27.65 -8.22
N SER A 257 8.49 -26.78 -9.13
CA SER A 257 7.75 -25.60 -9.56
C SER A 257 7.27 -25.72 -11.00
N ARG A 258 6.03 -25.36 -11.25
CA ARG A 258 5.45 -25.24 -12.60
C ARG A 258 5.70 -23.88 -13.26
N TRP A 259 6.61 -23.08 -12.71
CA TRP A 259 6.90 -21.72 -13.19
C TRP A 259 7.17 -21.65 -14.69
N SER A 260 8.19 -22.39 -15.15
CA SER A 260 8.63 -22.34 -16.55
C SER A 260 7.56 -22.85 -17.53
N GLU A 261 6.82 -23.90 -17.14
CA GLU A 261 5.73 -24.46 -17.93
C GLU A 261 4.59 -23.44 -18.10
N LEU A 262 4.12 -22.88 -17.00
CA LEU A 262 2.98 -21.95 -17.02
C LEU A 262 3.33 -20.66 -17.76
N LEU A 263 4.52 -20.11 -17.52
CA LEU A 263 4.99 -18.91 -18.21
C LEU A 263 5.20 -19.14 -19.72
N ALA A 264 5.68 -20.33 -20.12
CA ALA A 264 5.83 -20.67 -21.55
C ALA A 264 4.48 -20.75 -22.26
N ARG A 265 3.42 -21.19 -21.57
CA ARG A 265 2.05 -21.33 -22.10
C ARG A 265 1.26 -20.02 -22.11
N ALA A 266 1.77 -18.95 -21.48
CA ALA A 266 1.10 -17.65 -21.45
C ALA A 266 0.83 -17.12 -22.86
N GLY A 267 -0.45 -16.97 -23.21
CA GLY A 267 -0.91 -16.53 -24.54
C GLY A 267 -1.25 -15.05 -24.64
N ASP A 268 -1.39 -14.36 -23.49
CA ASP A 268 -1.57 -12.91 -23.42
C ASP A 268 -0.22 -12.21 -23.23
N LYS A 269 -0.17 -10.91 -23.51
CA LYS A 269 1.01 -10.08 -23.29
C LYS A 269 1.40 -10.02 -21.81
N TYR A 270 0.40 -9.99 -20.92
CA TYR A 270 0.56 -9.89 -19.47
C TYR A 270 0.32 -11.22 -18.78
N PHE A 271 1.00 -11.41 -17.67
CA PHE A 271 0.94 -12.64 -16.89
C PHE A 271 0.90 -12.33 -15.39
N ASP A 272 0.03 -13.04 -14.66
CA ASP A 272 -0.12 -12.88 -13.22
C ASP A 272 0.82 -13.81 -12.46
N VAL A 273 1.50 -13.27 -11.45
CA VAL A 273 2.43 -14.01 -10.57
C VAL A 273 2.11 -13.67 -9.11
N LEU A 274 1.78 -14.68 -8.32
CA LEU A 274 1.30 -14.50 -6.96
C LEU A 274 2.16 -15.26 -5.93
N SER A 275 2.29 -14.65 -4.76
CA SER A 275 2.73 -15.30 -3.53
C SER A 275 1.65 -15.19 -2.44
N ASN A 276 2.05 -15.31 -1.17
CA ASN A 276 1.15 -15.07 -0.04
C ASN A 276 0.73 -13.60 0.09
N HIS A 277 1.66 -12.66 -0.19
CA HIS A 277 1.48 -11.24 0.13
C HIS A 277 1.55 -10.30 -1.06
N VAL A 278 2.01 -10.78 -2.22
CA VAL A 278 2.09 -9.97 -3.44
C VAL A 278 1.40 -10.62 -4.62
N HIS A 279 0.92 -9.78 -5.53
CA HIS A 279 0.38 -10.15 -6.83
C HIS A 279 0.96 -9.21 -7.88
N PHE A 280 1.76 -9.76 -8.79
CA PHE A 280 2.35 -9.03 -9.91
C PHE A 280 1.58 -9.28 -11.20
N THR A 281 1.38 -8.22 -11.99
CA THR A 281 0.95 -8.35 -13.39
C THR A 281 1.88 -7.53 -14.29
N PHE A 282 2.88 -8.21 -14.86
CA PHE A 282 3.83 -7.64 -15.82
C PHE A 282 3.77 -8.41 -17.14
N ARG A 283 4.49 -7.93 -18.15
CA ARG A 283 4.57 -8.66 -19.42
C ARG A 283 5.22 -10.02 -19.19
N ALA A 284 4.67 -11.05 -19.82
CA ALA A 284 5.24 -12.40 -19.80
C ALA A 284 6.71 -12.41 -20.27
N GLU A 285 7.05 -11.52 -21.21
CA GLU A 285 8.42 -11.35 -21.72
C GLU A 285 9.38 -10.85 -20.63
N ASP A 286 8.94 -9.89 -19.78
CA ASP A 286 9.77 -9.35 -18.69
C ASP A 286 10.08 -10.44 -17.67
N PHE A 287 9.08 -11.25 -17.32
CA PHE A 287 9.29 -12.40 -16.46
C PHE A 287 10.27 -13.43 -17.06
N ARG A 288 10.14 -13.75 -18.36
CA ARG A 288 11.07 -14.66 -19.06
C ARG A 288 12.50 -14.14 -19.05
N ARG A 289 12.65 -12.81 -19.16
CA ARG A 289 13.95 -12.18 -19.30
C ARG A 289 14.65 -11.93 -17.95
N TYR A 290 13.90 -11.54 -16.92
CA TYR A 290 14.48 -11.01 -15.68
C TYR A 290 14.27 -11.92 -14.46
N VAL A 291 13.44 -12.96 -14.54
CA VAL A 291 13.06 -13.80 -13.40
C VAL A 291 13.40 -15.27 -13.64
N PRO A 292 14.67 -15.65 -13.55
CA PRO A 292 15.06 -17.07 -13.67
C PRO A 292 14.60 -17.91 -12.47
N ASP A 293 14.49 -17.30 -11.30
CA ASP A 293 14.07 -17.93 -10.04
C ASP A 293 12.95 -17.12 -9.39
N VAL A 294 11.71 -17.49 -9.70
CA VAL A 294 10.53 -16.82 -9.18
C VAL A 294 10.40 -16.95 -7.66
N ASN A 295 10.90 -18.03 -7.06
CA ASN A 295 10.77 -18.25 -5.63
C ASN A 295 11.59 -17.24 -4.84
N LYS A 296 12.80 -16.93 -5.30
CA LYS A 296 13.64 -15.89 -4.68
C LYS A 296 13.02 -14.51 -4.79
N LEU A 297 12.42 -14.20 -5.95
CA LEU A 297 11.74 -12.92 -6.15
C LEU A 297 10.56 -12.77 -5.19
N LEU A 298 9.67 -13.77 -5.19
CA LEU A 298 8.46 -13.72 -4.34
C LEU A 298 8.81 -13.70 -2.86
N ALA A 299 9.81 -14.47 -2.42
CA ALA A 299 10.28 -14.45 -1.04
C ALA A 299 10.84 -13.08 -0.62
N ALA A 300 11.52 -12.36 -1.53
CA ALA A 300 12.01 -11.02 -1.23
C ALA A 300 10.87 -10.02 -1.04
N TYR A 301 9.87 -10.03 -1.94
CA TYR A 301 8.71 -9.14 -1.81
C TYR A 301 7.79 -9.52 -0.65
N ASP A 302 7.57 -10.81 -0.39
CA ASP A 302 6.85 -11.26 0.81
C ASP A 302 7.55 -10.78 2.09
N THR A 303 8.89 -10.84 2.14
CA THR A 303 9.68 -10.31 3.25
C THR A 303 9.45 -8.80 3.42
N LEU A 304 9.50 -8.03 2.32
CA LEU A 304 9.27 -6.59 2.34
C LEU A 304 7.87 -6.26 2.89
N VAL A 305 6.82 -6.86 2.30
CA VAL A 305 5.43 -6.59 2.69
C VAL A 305 5.15 -7.00 4.13
N CYS A 306 5.65 -8.17 4.56
CA CYS A 306 5.49 -8.64 5.93
C CYS A 306 6.21 -7.74 6.92
N HIS A 307 7.46 -7.36 6.63
CA HIS A 307 8.26 -6.54 7.54
C HIS A 307 7.67 -5.15 7.75
N GLU A 308 7.21 -4.49 6.69
CA GLU A 308 6.58 -3.18 6.81
C GLU A 308 5.26 -3.24 7.58
N GLN A 309 4.43 -4.25 7.34
CA GLN A 309 3.22 -4.48 8.14
C GLN A 309 3.55 -4.74 9.62
N GLU A 310 4.58 -5.53 9.91
CA GLU A 310 5.03 -5.80 11.28
C GLU A 310 5.59 -4.55 11.95
N PHE A 311 6.40 -3.76 11.24
CA PHE A 311 6.96 -2.50 11.73
C PHE A 311 5.85 -1.46 12.00
N ALA A 312 4.83 -1.40 11.15
CA ALA A 312 3.64 -0.58 11.38
C ALA A 312 2.71 -1.13 12.49
N GLY A 313 3.06 -2.23 13.15
CA GLY A 313 2.33 -2.79 14.29
C GLY A 313 1.08 -3.59 13.91
N LEU A 314 0.82 -3.86 12.62
CA LEU A 314 -0.43 -4.51 12.19
C LEU A 314 -0.58 -5.92 12.77
N LYS A 315 0.52 -6.68 12.91
CA LYS A 315 0.51 -7.99 13.54
C LYS A 315 0.26 -7.91 15.04
N LYS A 316 0.97 -7.02 15.75
CA LYS A 316 0.84 -6.82 17.20
C LYS A 316 -0.59 -6.50 17.61
N TYR A 317 -1.28 -5.68 16.82
CA TYR A 317 -2.61 -5.16 17.13
C TYR A 317 -3.75 -5.86 16.37
N ASN A 318 -3.49 -7.04 15.79
CA ASN A 318 -4.48 -7.84 15.05
C ASN A 318 -5.19 -7.03 13.94
N ARG A 319 -4.38 -6.34 13.13
CA ARG A 319 -4.82 -5.46 12.04
C ARG A 319 -4.25 -5.86 10.69
N TRP A 320 -3.72 -7.07 10.59
CA TRP A 320 -3.02 -7.57 9.40
C TRP A 320 -3.88 -7.45 8.14
N MET A 321 -3.30 -6.96 7.07
CA MET A 321 -3.95 -6.88 5.77
C MET A 321 -3.76 -8.21 5.04
N ASN A 322 -4.87 -8.93 4.85
CA ASN A 322 -4.85 -10.29 4.30
C ASN A 322 -4.86 -10.32 2.77
N ASN A 323 -5.32 -9.24 2.12
CA ASN A 323 -5.25 -9.09 0.68
C ASN A 323 -3.79 -9.01 0.22
N ARG A 324 -3.52 -9.42 -1.03
CA ARG A 324 -2.20 -9.25 -1.62
C ARG A 324 -1.97 -7.82 -2.07
N LEU A 325 -0.76 -7.32 -1.91
CA LEU A 325 -0.35 -6.07 -2.53
C LEU A 325 -0.28 -6.26 -4.04
N TYR A 326 -1.03 -5.49 -4.80
CA TYR A 326 -1.06 -5.59 -6.25
C TYR A 326 -0.08 -4.61 -6.89
N ILE A 327 0.79 -5.13 -7.75
CA ILE A 327 1.82 -4.34 -8.45
C ILE A 327 1.76 -4.65 -9.94
N HIS A 328 1.68 -3.62 -10.77
CA HIS A 328 1.57 -3.78 -12.21
C HIS A 328 2.41 -2.78 -13.01
N THR A 329 2.46 -2.96 -14.32
CA THR A 329 3.14 -2.03 -15.25
C THR A 329 2.48 -0.67 -15.26
N THR A 330 3.29 0.40 -15.17
CA THR A 330 2.89 1.78 -15.44
C THR A 330 3.61 2.35 -16.68
N TYR A 331 3.01 3.36 -17.27
CA TYR A 331 3.56 4.11 -18.41
C TYR A 331 3.89 5.56 -18.07
N ARG A 332 3.51 6.04 -16.89
CA ARG A 332 3.55 7.45 -16.47
C ARG A 332 4.72 7.74 -15.58
N GLU A 333 4.66 7.29 -14.36
CA GLU A 333 5.64 7.54 -13.32
C GLU A 333 6.69 6.42 -13.27
N MET A 334 7.86 6.72 -12.72
CA MET A 334 8.88 5.69 -12.51
C MET A 334 8.37 4.59 -11.57
N LEU A 335 7.83 5.00 -10.42
CA LEU A 335 7.03 4.21 -9.49
C LEU A 335 5.95 5.12 -8.90
N TYR A 336 4.83 4.54 -8.50
CA TYR A 336 3.80 5.25 -7.73
C TYR A 336 2.94 4.29 -6.92
N ALA A 337 2.34 4.80 -5.84
CA ALA A 337 1.30 4.12 -5.07
C ALA A 337 -0.02 4.89 -5.09
N THR A 338 -1.12 4.15 -5.16
CA THR A 338 -2.48 4.67 -5.09
C THR A 338 -3.37 3.62 -4.43
N PRO A 339 -4.60 3.95 -4.01
CA PRO A 339 -5.54 2.93 -3.53
C PRO A 339 -5.63 1.74 -4.49
N TYR A 340 -5.49 0.53 -3.96
CA TYR A 340 -5.59 -0.78 -4.58
C TYR A 340 -4.39 -1.25 -5.41
N HIS A 341 -3.41 -0.43 -5.76
CA HIS A 341 -2.28 -0.87 -6.59
C HIS A 341 -1.05 0.02 -6.49
N ILE A 342 0.08 -0.56 -6.87
CA ILE A 342 1.35 0.12 -7.11
C ILE A 342 1.74 -0.06 -8.58
N GLY A 343 2.23 0.99 -9.22
CA GLY A 343 2.72 0.97 -10.59
C GLY A 343 4.25 0.97 -10.64
N PHE A 344 4.84 0.05 -11.44
CA PHE A 344 6.26 0.04 -11.77
C PHE A 344 6.45 0.27 -13.26
N GLN A 345 7.26 1.26 -13.65
CA GLN A 345 7.58 1.53 -15.04
C GLN A 345 8.44 0.39 -15.63
N GLU A 346 8.20 0.04 -16.89
CA GLU A 346 8.92 -1.05 -17.58
C GLU A 346 10.45 -0.91 -17.48
N SER A 347 10.97 0.31 -17.52
CA SER A 347 12.41 0.60 -17.39
C SER A 347 13.02 0.20 -16.05
N GLN A 348 12.19 0.05 -14.99
CA GLN A 348 12.63 -0.33 -13.65
C GLN A 348 12.60 -1.85 -13.43
N LEU A 349 11.85 -2.60 -14.23
CA LEU A 349 11.66 -4.03 -14.04
C LEU A 349 12.95 -4.85 -14.06
N PRO A 350 13.99 -4.54 -14.90
CA PRO A 350 15.28 -5.26 -14.83
C PRO A 350 15.93 -5.23 -13.44
N LEU A 351 15.71 -4.15 -12.69
CA LEU A 351 16.28 -3.92 -11.35
C LEU A 351 15.38 -4.51 -10.26
N LEU A 352 14.07 -4.33 -10.40
CA LEU A 352 13.07 -4.68 -9.38
C LEU A 352 12.64 -6.14 -9.44
N LEU A 353 12.78 -6.82 -10.59
CA LEU A 353 12.52 -8.25 -10.75
C LEU A 353 13.77 -9.12 -10.50
N CYS A 354 14.93 -8.52 -10.26
CA CYS A 354 16.14 -9.21 -9.85
C CYS A 354 16.26 -9.20 -8.32
N PRO A 355 16.15 -10.33 -7.61
CA PRO A 355 16.14 -10.38 -6.15
C PRO A 355 17.38 -9.78 -5.48
N ASP A 356 18.56 -9.96 -6.06
CA ASP A 356 19.81 -9.43 -5.50
C ASP A 356 19.89 -7.91 -5.68
N SER A 357 19.46 -7.41 -6.83
CA SER A 357 19.34 -5.97 -7.10
C SER A 357 18.30 -5.30 -6.19
N LEU A 358 17.13 -5.93 -6.04
CA LEU A 358 16.07 -5.48 -5.15
C LEU A 358 16.54 -5.39 -3.69
N LYS A 359 17.17 -6.45 -3.17
CA LYS A 359 17.68 -6.46 -1.78
C LYS A 359 18.87 -5.54 -1.56
N GLY A 360 19.57 -5.14 -2.64
CA GLY A 360 20.68 -4.20 -2.61
C GLY A 360 20.22 -2.77 -2.83
N ALA A 361 20.81 -2.12 -3.83
CA ALA A 361 20.66 -0.69 -4.09
C ALA A 361 19.23 -0.22 -4.44
N HIS A 362 18.35 -1.14 -4.85
CA HIS A 362 17.02 -0.79 -5.38
C HIS A 362 15.86 -1.12 -4.44
N CYS A 363 16.15 -1.43 -3.16
CA CYS A 363 15.11 -1.70 -2.16
C CYS A 363 14.24 -0.47 -1.85
N TRP A 364 14.80 0.72 -2.00
CA TRP A 364 14.15 1.97 -1.59
C TRP A 364 12.81 2.19 -2.30
N GLY A 365 12.77 2.09 -3.61
CA GLY A 365 11.57 2.38 -4.39
C GLY A 365 10.34 1.55 -3.99
N PRO A 366 10.39 0.21 -4.07
CA PRO A 366 9.28 -0.63 -3.63
C PRO A 366 8.87 -0.42 -2.17
N ALA A 367 9.81 -0.20 -1.26
CA ALA A 367 9.53 0.10 0.14
C ALA A 367 8.90 1.49 0.33
N HIS A 368 9.30 2.48 -0.47
CA HIS A 368 8.72 3.81 -0.49
C HIS A 368 7.24 3.78 -0.93
N GLU A 369 6.93 3.04 -1.98
CA GLU A 369 5.56 2.93 -2.48
C GLU A 369 4.67 2.16 -1.51
N LEU A 370 5.15 1.05 -0.94
CA LEU A 370 4.39 0.37 0.12
C LEU A 370 4.26 1.24 1.37
N GLY A 371 5.30 2.01 1.69
CA GLY A 371 5.26 3.01 2.76
C GLY A 371 4.11 4.00 2.60
N HIS A 372 3.83 4.49 1.36
CA HIS A 372 2.65 5.30 1.08
C HIS A 372 1.33 4.57 1.33
N VAL A 373 1.26 3.28 0.95
CA VAL A 373 0.07 2.47 1.18
C VAL A 373 -0.20 2.28 2.68
N LEU A 374 0.85 2.07 3.48
CA LEU A 374 0.75 1.80 4.92
C LEU A 374 0.76 3.08 5.80
N GLN A 375 0.96 4.25 5.21
CA GLN A 375 0.98 5.53 5.91
C GLN A 375 -0.36 5.84 6.56
N VAL A 376 -0.39 5.98 7.88
CA VAL A 376 -1.62 6.25 8.65
C VAL A 376 -2.07 7.70 8.44
N SER A 377 -3.16 7.89 7.72
CA SER A 377 -3.71 9.22 7.39
C SER A 377 -4.93 9.55 8.26
N PRO A 378 -5.05 10.78 8.78
CA PRO A 378 -4.13 11.92 8.64
C PRO A 378 -2.98 11.94 9.66
N SER A 379 -3.00 11.13 10.74
CA SER A 379 -2.16 11.28 11.94
C SER A 379 -0.67 11.08 11.72
N MET A 380 -0.25 10.34 10.68
CA MET A 380 1.15 10.22 10.25
C MET A 380 1.39 10.89 8.90
N LYS A 381 0.34 11.43 8.27
CA LYS A 381 0.37 12.04 6.94
C LYS A 381 -0.23 13.46 6.97
N TRP A 382 0.15 14.25 7.98
CA TRP A 382 -0.22 15.66 8.00
C TRP A 382 0.52 16.46 6.92
N THR A 383 0.11 17.70 6.68
CA THR A 383 0.67 18.58 5.63
C THR A 383 2.20 18.60 5.63
N GLY A 384 2.81 18.30 4.50
CA GLY A 384 4.25 18.21 4.30
C GLY A 384 4.88 16.87 4.63
N MET A 385 4.10 15.87 5.15
CA MET A 385 4.66 14.58 5.59
C MET A 385 4.45 13.43 4.59
N THR A 386 3.80 13.68 3.45
CA THR A 386 3.51 12.62 2.48
C THR A 386 4.78 11.87 2.05
N GLU A 387 5.85 12.59 1.72
CA GLU A 387 7.13 12.04 1.29
C GLU A 387 8.16 11.90 2.44
N VAL A 388 7.71 11.99 3.69
CA VAL A 388 8.59 11.88 4.87
C VAL A 388 8.30 10.60 5.65
N THR A 389 7.08 10.46 6.17
CA THR A 389 6.77 9.35 7.09
C THR A 389 6.60 8.00 6.40
N ASN A 390 6.30 7.95 5.09
CA ASN A 390 6.40 6.75 4.28
C ASN A 390 7.84 6.21 4.23
N ASN A 391 8.84 7.10 4.19
CA ASN A 391 10.25 6.75 4.12
C ASN A 391 10.86 6.21 5.43
N ILE A 392 10.14 6.26 6.55
CA ILE A 392 10.52 5.50 7.75
C ILE A 392 10.55 4.00 7.41
N GLN A 393 9.59 3.52 6.62
CA GLN A 393 9.53 2.15 6.12
C GLN A 393 10.69 1.85 5.17
N SER A 394 10.99 2.76 4.23
CA SER A 394 12.11 2.60 3.30
C SER A 394 13.46 2.45 4.02
N MET A 395 13.68 3.28 5.04
CA MET A 395 14.88 3.19 5.90
C MET A 395 14.96 1.85 6.64
N GLU A 396 13.83 1.35 7.15
CA GLU A 396 13.80 0.09 7.88
C GLU A 396 14.06 -1.11 6.95
N ILE A 397 13.53 -1.12 5.73
CA ILE A 397 13.82 -2.14 4.71
C ILE A 397 15.29 -2.07 4.26
N GLN A 398 15.82 -0.87 4.05
CA GLN A 398 17.24 -0.68 3.73
C GLN A 398 18.13 -1.29 4.83
N ARG A 399 17.80 -1.04 6.09
CA ARG A 399 18.48 -1.61 7.25
C ARG A 399 18.31 -3.12 7.36
N LEU A 400 17.09 -3.65 7.14
CA LEU A 400 16.79 -5.09 7.18
C LEU A 400 17.70 -5.88 6.26
N TRP A 401 17.98 -5.35 5.08
CA TRP A 401 18.82 -5.99 4.09
C TRP A 401 20.31 -5.62 4.18
N GLY A 402 20.71 -4.89 5.24
CA GLY A 402 22.10 -4.57 5.51
C GLY A 402 22.70 -3.50 4.59
N ASN A 403 21.86 -2.73 3.90
CA ASN A 403 22.33 -1.65 3.04
C ASN A 403 22.75 -0.44 3.87
N PRO A 404 23.75 0.35 3.40
CA PRO A 404 24.12 1.60 4.03
C PRO A 404 22.95 2.59 4.05
N SER A 405 22.82 3.32 5.15
CA SER A 405 21.76 4.33 5.32
C SER A 405 21.86 5.42 4.23
N ARG A 406 20.75 5.68 3.55
CA ARG A 406 20.65 6.76 2.56
C ARG A 406 20.94 8.13 3.18
N LEU A 407 20.55 8.35 4.43
CA LEU A 407 20.81 9.60 5.15
C LEU A 407 22.30 9.90 5.31
N HIS A 408 23.15 8.87 5.29
CA HIS A 408 24.59 9.00 5.32
C HIS A 408 25.23 8.98 3.93
N THR A 409 24.73 8.16 2.99
CA THR A 409 25.39 7.97 1.69
C THR A 409 25.03 9.01 0.64
N GLU A 410 23.92 9.71 0.80
CA GLU A 410 23.51 10.75 -0.12
C GLU A 410 24.22 12.07 0.18
N SER A 411 25.14 12.47 -0.71
CA SER A 411 25.95 13.67 -0.57
C SER A 411 25.11 14.96 -0.65
N ARG A 412 25.44 15.90 0.22
CA ARG A 412 24.92 17.28 0.23
C ARG A 412 26.02 18.32 -0.03
N SER A 413 27.09 17.91 -0.72
CA SER A 413 28.26 18.77 -0.98
C SER A 413 27.93 20.05 -1.76
N THR A 414 26.92 20.04 -2.63
CA THR A 414 26.41 21.24 -3.31
C THR A 414 25.88 22.30 -2.35
N ASN A 415 25.39 21.88 -1.18
CA ASN A 415 24.90 22.76 -0.12
C ASN A 415 25.98 23.04 0.96
N GLY A 416 27.18 22.48 0.79
CA GLY A 416 28.30 22.63 1.71
C GLY A 416 28.32 21.66 2.87
N TYR A 417 27.55 20.55 2.81
CA TYR A 417 27.47 19.51 3.84
C TYR A 417 27.91 18.15 3.30
N ASN A 418 28.41 17.28 4.16
CA ASN A 418 28.84 15.95 3.74
C ASN A 418 27.66 15.06 3.32
N ASP A 419 26.58 15.07 4.09
CA ASP A 419 25.43 14.23 3.92
C ASP A 419 24.13 14.88 4.49
N ILE A 420 23.03 14.12 4.45
CA ILE A 420 21.72 14.58 4.90
C ILE A 420 21.71 14.85 6.42
N TYR A 421 22.35 14.00 7.24
CA TYR A 421 22.40 14.21 8.68
C TYR A 421 23.05 15.56 9.03
N GLU A 422 24.18 15.86 8.41
CA GLU A 422 24.89 17.11 8.65
C GLU A 422 24.07 18.32 8.20
N GLN A 423 23.46 18.26 7.00
CA GLN A 423 22.57 19.32 6.50
C GLN A 423 21.40 19.55 7.47
N ALA A 424 20.67 18.51 7.82
CA ALA A 424 19.49 18.60 8.67
C ALA A 424 19.83 19.19 10.06
N MET A 425 20.91 18.72 10.69
CA MET A 425 21.36 19.25 11.97
C MET A 425 21.76 20.73 11.88
N ASN A 426 22.44 21.17 10.83
CA ASN A 426 22.81 22.57 10.67
C ASN A 426 21.56 23.45 10.44
N VAL A 427 20.59 23.01 9.63
CA VAL A 427 19.36 23.75 9.42
C VAL A 427 18.54 23.85 10.72
N ALA A 428 18.39 22.76 11.46
CA ALA A 428 17.64 22.75 12.70
C ALA A 428 18.35 23.46 13.85
N PHE A 429 19.63 23.12 14.12
CA PHE A 429 20.31 23.52 15.37
C PHE A 429 21.05 24.84 15.24
N VAL A 430 21.69 25.10 14.09
CA VAL A 430 22.47 26.32 13.85
C VAL A 430 21.57 27.45 13.36
N GLN A 431 20.77 27.19 12.30
CA GLN A 431 19.85 28.18 11.77
C GLN A 431 18.55 28.32 12.59
N LYS A 432 18.32 27.39 13.55
CA LYS A 432 17.14 27.36 14.44
C LYS A 432 15.81 27.40 13.68
N ARG A 433 15.74 26.65 12.59
CA ARG A 433 14.51 26.58 11.79
C ARG A 433 13.47 25.71 12.50
N PRO A 434 12.19 26.10 12.51
CA PRO A 434 11.11 25.19 12.88
C PRO A 434 11.14 23.93 12.03
N PHE A 435 10.69 22.79 12.56
CA PHE A 435 10.70 21.50 11.86
C PHE A 435 10.08 21.57 10.47
N ALA A 436 8.93 22.24 10.34
CA ALA A 436 8.26 22.43 9.05
C ALA A 436 9.12 23.18 8.02
N TYR A 437 10.18 23.87 8.41
CA TYR A 437 11.07 24.64 7.56
C TYR A 437 12.41 23.97 7.28
N LEU A 438 12.59 22.69 7.64
CA LEU A 438 13.75 21.93 7.20
C LEU A 438 13.81 21.86 5.67
N SER A 439 15.04 21.76 5.12
CA SER A 439 15.32 22.09 3.72
C SER A 439 14.58 21.20 2.73
N ASP A 440 14.52 19.91 3.00
CA ASP A 440 13.84 18.93 2.16
C ASP A 440 13.21 17.78 2.96
N TRP A 441 12.56 16.85 2.27
CA TRP A 441 11.88 15.69 2.87
C TRP A 441 12.84 14.77 3.64
N PHE A 442 14.08 14.63 3.17
CA PHE A 442 15.08 13.78 3.85
C PHE A 442 15.63 14.45 5.11
N ASP A 443 15.80 15.79 5.11
CA ASP A 443 16.13 16.52 6.32
C ASP A 443 15.05 16.33 7.38
N GLN A 444 13.78 16.35 6.98
CA GLN A 444 12.63 16.09 7.85
C GLN A 444 12.55 14.63 8.32
N LEU A 445 13.07 13.67 7.54
CA LEU A 445 13.12 12.25 7.92
C LEU A 445 14.13 11.97 9.03
N VAL A 446 15.19 12.76 9.16
CA VAL A 446 16.27 12.53 10.14
C VAL A 446 15.75 12.34 11.56
N PRO A 447 14.93 13.24 12.16
CA PRO A 447 14.49 13.05 13.55
C PRO A 447 13.63 11.79 13.73
N PHE A 448 12.82 11.38 12.76
CA PHE A 448 12.08 10.11 12.84
C PHE A 448 13.04 8.92 12.90
N TRP A 449 14.08 8.93 12.04
CA TRP A 449 15.05 7.84 12.03
C TRP A 449 15.92 7.81 13.27
N GLN A 450 16.29 8.97 13.81
CA GLN A 450 17.00 9.08 15.10
C GLN A 450 16.20 8.50 16.27
N LEU A 451 14.87 8.71 16.30
CA LEU A 451 14.00 8.06 17.28
C LEU A 451 14.02 6.53 17.12
N ARG A 452 14.02 6.02 15.89
CA ARG A 452 14.17 4.58 15.63
C ARG A 452 15.50 4.06 16.19
N LEU A 453 16.61 4.72 15.87
CA LEU A 453 17.93 4.32 16.33
C LEU A 453 18.04 4.39 17.85
N TYR A 454 17.57 5.49 18.45
CA TYR A 454 17.71 5.70 19.88
C TYR A 454 16.75 4.83 20.70
N VAL A 455 15.47 4.90 20.42
CA VAL A 455 14.46 4.24 21.26
C VAL A 455 14.45 2.72 21.04
N MET A 456 14.59 2.27 19.79
CA MET A 456 14.55 0.83 19.52
C MET A 456 15.91 0.16 19.73
N ASP A 457 17.02 0.73 19.19
CA ASP A 457 18.32 0.04 19.23
C ASP A 457 19.11 0.32 20.51
N ILE A 458 19.03 1.53 21.08
CA ILE A 458 19.79 1.87 22.29
C ILE A 458 18.99 1.58 23.55
N CYS A 459 17.70 1.96 23.59
CA CYS A 459 16.85 1.73 24.75
C CYS A 459 16.17 0.35 24.75
N GLY A 460 16.30 -0.44 23.66
CA GLY A 460 15.77 -1.80 23.55
C GLY A 460 14.25 -1.89 23.44
N LYS A 461 13.56 -0.78 23.11
CA LYS A 461 12.09 -0.74 22.99
C LYS A 461 11.67 -1.06 21.57
N SER A 462 11.78 -2.32 21.17
CA SER A 462 11.53 -2.81 19.81
C SER A 462 10.11 -2.52 19.27
N ASP A 463 9.14 -2.28 20.15
CA ASP A 463 7.76 -1.99 19.78
C ASP A 463 7.45 -0.49 19.63
N PHE A 464 8.43 0.39 19.81
CA PHE A 464 8.22 1.84 19.81
C PHE A 464 7.38 2.33 18.61
N TYR A 465 7.80 2.06 17.38
CA TYR A 465 7.04 2.50 16.22
C TYR A 465 5.69 1.78 16.07
N LYS A 466 5.60 0.49 16.43
CA LYS A 466 4.31 -0.23 16.45
C LYS A 466 3.28 0.49 17.32
N ASP A 467 3.72 0.98 18.48
CA ASP A 467 2.87 1.66 19.45
C ASP A 467 2.53 3.09 19.01
N VAL A 468 3.47 3.79 18.36
CA VAL A 468 3.22 5.11 17.75
C VAL A 468 2.20 5.01 16.61
N TYR A 469 2.34 4.02 15.72
CA TYR A 469 1.37 3.79 14.65
C TYR A 469 -0.01 3.44 15.19
N GLU A 470 -0.09 2.61 16.24
CA GLU A 470 -1.38 2.27 16.85
C GLU A 470 -2.03 3.47 17.54
N ALA A 471 -1.27 4.26 18.28
CA ALA A 471 -1.77 5.50 18.89
C ALA A 471 -2.33 6.46 17.82
N SER A 472 -1.66 6.55 16.67
CA SER A 472 -2.11 7.35 15.52
C SER A 472 -3.42 6.83 14.93
N ARG A 473 -3.61 5.51 14.81
CA ARG A 473 -4.87 4.90 14.37
C ARG A 473 -6.01 5.15 15.35
N LEU A 474 -5.73 5.02 16.64
CA LEU A 474 -6.71 5.26 17.69
C LEU A 474 -7.13 6.75 17.74
N LEU A 475 -6.19 7.66 17.49
CA LEU A 475 -6.48 9.09 17.36
C LEU A 475 -7.45 9.36 16.19
N ASN A 476 -7.18 8.77 15.04
CA ASN A 476 -8.08 8.88 13.86
C ASN A 476 -9.47 8.33 14.16
N ALA A 477 -9.55 7.20 14.88
CA ALA A 477 -10.82 6.54 15.22
C ALA A 477 -11.70 7.36 16.17
N GLN A 478 -11.14 8.34 16.90
CA GLN A 478 -11.91 9.25 17.76
C GLN A 478 -12.77 10.25 16.96
N GLY A 479 -12.50 10.40 15.65
CA GLY A 479 -13.25 11.30 14.78
C GLY A 479 -13.02 12.78 15.08
N THR A 480 -12.01 13.13 15.88
CA THR A 480 -11.66 14.53 16.18
C THR A 480 -10.87 15.10 15.00
N HIS A 481 -11.35 16.18 14.43
CA HIS A 481 -10.65 16.90 13.37
C HIS A 481 -9.54 17.76 13.98
N LEU A 482 -8.29 17.28 13.89
CA LEU A 482 -7.10 18.03 14.30
C LEU A 482 -6.47 18.71 13.10
N THR A 483 -5.91 19.89 13.31
CA THR A 483 -5.09 20.58 12.30
C THR A 483 -3.76 19.87 12.11
N SER A 484 -3.08 20.10 10.99
CA SER A 484 -1.74 19.53 10.73
C SER A 484 -0.71 19.86 11.82
N GLY A 485 -0.76 21.07 12.38
CA GLY A 485 0.10 21.43 13.51
C GLY A 485 -0.23 20.66 14.79
N GLN A 486 -1.51 20.44 15.08
CA GLN A 486 -1.93 19.62 16.21
C GLN A 486 -1.54 18.15 16.02
N LEU A 487 -1.65 17.60 14.80
CA LEU A 487 -1.19 16.25 14.48
C LEU A 487 0.33 16.09 14.67
N GLN A 488 1.12 17.10 14.28
CA GLN A 488 2.56 17.14 14.60
C GLN A 488 2.81 17.04 16.10
N LEU A 489 2.05 17.79 16.91
CA LEU A 489 2.18 17.79 18.37
C LEU A 489 1.68 16.48 19.00
N GLU A 490 0.63 15.85 18.45
CA GLU A 490 0.17 14.53 18.88
C GLU A 490 1.23 13.43 18.60
N PHE A 491 1.97 13.54 17.50
CA PHE A 491 3.11 12.65 17.27
C PHE A 491 4.16 12.77 18.38
N VAL A 492 4.47 13.99 18.85
CA VAL A 492 5.37 14.21 20.00
C VAL A 492 4.83 13.53 21.26
N TYR A 493 3.55 13.71 21.56
CA TYR A 493 2.90 13.08 22.72
C TYR A 493 2.97 11.56 22.63
N ASN A 494 2.54 10.99 21.51
CA ASN A 494 2.51 9.55 21.27
C ASN A 494 3.93 8.95 21.35
N SER A 495 4.93 9.67 20.83
CA SER A 495 6.33 9.26 20.92
C SER A 495 6.84 9.22 22.36
N CYS A 496 6.49 10.22 23.18
CA CYS A 496 6.85 10.22 24.61
C CYS A 496 6.20 9.04 25.35
N VAL A 497 4.93 8.77 25.10
CA VAL A 497 4.19 7.67 25.72
C VAL A 497 4.77 6.31 25.29
N ALA A 498 4.95 6.08 24.00
CA ALA A 498 5.50 4.83 23.45
C ALA A 498 6.95 4.58 23.91
N ALA A 499 7.76 5.63 23.96
CA ALA A 499 9.12 5.55 24.48
C ALA A 499 9.16 5.41 26.02
N GLY A 500 8.11 5.83 26.74
CA GLY A 500 8.13 5.95 28.20
C GLY A 500 9.22 6.91 28.67
N MET A 501 9.48 7.97 27.90
CA MET A 501 10.50 8.99 28.14
C MET A 501 9.99 10.37 27.74
N ASP A 502 10.43 11.41 28.47
CA ASP A 502 10.17 12.79 28.08
C ASP A 502 11.11 13.20 26.95
N LEU A 503 10.63 13.02 25.71
CA LEU A 503 11.40 13.34 24.50
C LEU A 503 11.30 14.83 24.10
N ARG A 504 10.64 15.69 24.90
CA ARG A 504 10.54 17.13 24.58
C ARG A 504 11.89 17.80 24.30
N PRO A 505 12.98 17.57 25.07
CA PRO A 505 14.28 18.17 24.74
C PRO A 505 14.81 17.81 23.36
N PHE A 506 14.56 16.58 22.89
CA PHE A 506 14.88 16.13 21.53
C PHE A 506 14.04 16.91 20.50
N PHE A 507 12.72 16.96 20.69
CA PHE A 507 11.81 17.64 19.77
C PHE A 507 12.00 19.17 19.74
N GLU A 508 12.33 19.78 20.91
CA GLU A 508 12.72 21.20 20.99
C GLU A 508 13.96 21.49 20.14
N LYS A 509 14.98 20.63 20.26
CA LYS A 509 16.23 20.76 19.51
C LYS A 509 15.99 20.70 17.99
N TRP A 510 15.05 19.84 17.55
CA TRP A 510 14.65 19.68 16.16
C TRP A 510 13.60 20.73 15.69
N GLY A 511 13.22 21.69 16.51
CA GLY A 511 12.29 22.77 16.17
C GLY A 511 10.82 22.36 16.05
N TRP A 512 10.44 21.17 16.61
CA TRP A 512 9.05 20.69 16.59
C TRP A 512 8.13 21.50 17.51
N LEU A 513 8.67 21.97 18.64
CA LEU A 513 7.97 22.75 19.66
C LEU A 513 8.24 24.24 19.48
N GLN A 514 8.36 24.69 18.25
CA GLN A 514 8.52 26.10 17.88
C GLN A 514 7.29 26.56 17.10
N ALA A 515 6.68 27.66 17.55
CA ALA A 515 5.56 28.26 16.85
C ALA A 515 5.95 28.64 15.41
N SER A 516 5.12 28.25 14.46
CA SER A 516 5.41 28.44 13.04
C SER A 516 4.15 28.34 12.20
N GLU A 517 4.20 28.96 11.01
CA GLU A 517 3.19 28.82 9.97
C GLU A 517 3.93 28.66 8.62
N ARG A 518 3.66 27.57 7.90
CA ARG A 518 4.22 27.32 6.58
C ARG A 518 3.15 26.90 5.61
N ILE A 519 3.13 27.55 4.45
CA ILE A 519 2.34 27.14 3.30
C ILE A 519 3.17 26.13 2.50
N TYR A 520 2.63 24.94 2.30
CA TYR A 520 3.10 23.98 1.32
C TYR A 520 2.31 24.20 0.02
N ASP A 521 3.01 24.19 -1.10
CA ASP A 521 2.44 24.27 -2.44
C ASP A 521 3.25 23.29 -3.28
N ASP A 522 2.82 22.06 -3.31
CA ASP A 522 3.52 20.94 -3.87
C ASP A 522 2.60 20.11 -4.79
N TYR A 523 3.09 18.96 -5.24
CA TYR A 523 2.34 18.04 -6.11
C TYR A 523 0.97 17.62 -5.52
N TYR A 524 0.84 17.61 -4.18
CA TYR A 524 -0.39 17.21 -3.49
C TYR A 524 -1.39 18.36 -3.28
N GLY A 525 -1.03 19.56 -3.74
CA GLY A 525 -1.84 20.75 -3.65
C GLY A 525 -1.29 21.77 -2.65
N LYS A 526 -2.12 22.79 -2.40
CA LYS A 526 -1.75 23.89 -1.49
C LYS A 526 -2.45 23.72 -0.14
N ASP A 527 -1.65 23.64 0.91
CA ASP A 527 -2.15 23.53 2.28
C ASP A 527 -1.21 24.24 3.27
N THR A 528 -1.69 24.48 4.49
CA THR A 528 -0.94 25.24 5.51
C THR A 528 -0.83 24.44 6.80
N ILE A 529 0.41 24.30 7.31
CA ILE A 529 0.65 23.83 8.66
C ILE A 529 0.90 25.01 9.60
N THR A 530 0.15 25.07 10.69
CA THR A 530 0.30 26.09 11.75
C THR A 530 0.50 25.40 13.09
N VAL A 531 1.64 25.64 13.75
CA VAL A 531 1.94 25.20 15.11
C VAL A 531 1.76 26.39 16.03
N ASN A 532 0.71 26.37 16.87
CA ASN A 532 0.36 27.49 17.72
C ASN A 532 1.05 27.40 19.10
N PRO A 533 1.43 28.53 19.72
CA PRO A 533 1.97 28.55 21.08
C PRO A 533 1.06 27.90 22.13
N ALA A 534 -0.26 28.14 22.04
CA ALA A 534 -1.22 27.56 22.97
C ALA A 534 -1.29 26.03 22.90
N ASP A 535 -1.21 25.45 21.67
CA ASP A 535 -1.18 24.00 21.48
C ASP A 535 0.12 23.38 22.05
N ILE A 536 1.26 24.09 21.92
CA ILE A 536 2.54 23.68 22.52
C ILE A 536 2.44 23.70 24.05
N GLU A 537 1.88 24.73 24.65
CA GLU A 537 1.68 24.82 26.11
C GLU A 537 0.78 23.68 26.61
N GLN A 538 -0.31 23.39 25.91
CA GLN A 538 -1.20 22.28 26.24
C GLN A 538 -0.47 20.93 26.16
N LEU A 539 0.30 20.68 25.09
CA LEU A 539 1.13 19.50 24.95
C LEU A 539 2.09 19.36 26.13
N ASN A 540 2.83 20.45 26.46
CA ASN A 540 3.79 20.46 27.55
C ASN A 540 3.15 20.13 28.90
N ALA A 541 1.96 20.67 29.16
CA ALA A 541 1.18 20.37 30.37
C ALA A 541 0.80 18.87 30.39
N ARG A 542 0.30 18.32 29.28
CA ARG A 542 -0.07 16.90 29.17
C ARG A 542 1.14 15.97 29.44
N ILE A 543 2.29 16.21 28.79
CA ILE A 543 3.48 15.36 28.97
C ILE A 543 3.99 15.47 30.41
N LYS A 544 3.97 16.66 31.02
CA LYS A 544 4.40 16.86 32.40
C LYS A 544 3.62 15.99 33.40
N THR A 545 2.35 15.75 33.18
CA THR A 545 1.52 14.89 34.06
C THR A 545 1.93 13.41 34.01
N LEU A 546 2.65 12.99 32.96
CA LEU A 546 3.10 11.61 32.82
C LEU A 546 4.34 11.27 33.68
N HIS A 547 5.01 12.27 34.23
CA HIS A 547 6.23 12.12 35.09
C HIS A 547 7.31 11.23 34.47
N LEU A 548 7.49 11.33 33.13
CA LEU A 548 8.44 10.50 32.40
C LEU A 548 9.91 10.95 32.64
N PRO A 549 10.86 10.00 32.67
CA PRO A 549 12.28 10.34 32.74
C PRO A 549 12.76 10.96 31.42
N VAL A 550 13.71 11.87 31.48
CA VAL A 550 14.39 12.41 30.30
C VAL A 550 15.37 11.36 29.72
N PRO A 551 15.66 11.40 28.39
CA PRO A 551 16.67 10.54 27.78
C PRO A 551 18.03 10.64 28.50
N ALA A 552 18.68 9.49 28.69
CA ALA A 552 20.02 9.42 29.30
C ALA A 552 21.14 9.84 28.32
N HIS A 553 20.82 10.04 27.06
CA HIS A 553 21.77 10.34 26.00
C HIS A 553 21.30 11.52 25.14
N ALA A 554 22.23 12.14 24.43
CA ALA A 554 21.99 13.18 23.43
C ALA A 554 21.48 12.51 22.11
N ALA A 555 20.22 12.11 22.14
CA ALA A 555 19.60 11.37 21.03
C ALA A 555 19.60 12.14 19.70
N GLU A 556 19.64 13.46 19.75
CA GLU A 556 19.67 14.36 18.59
C GLU A 556 20.95 14.28 17.74
N TYR A 557 21.99 13.60 18.24
CA TYR A 557 23.25 13.39 17.51
C TYR A 557 23.47 11.94 17.05
N ILE A 558 22.50 11.05 17.31
CA ILE A 558 22.63 9.67 16.88
C ILE A 558 22.50 9.56 15.37
N THR A 559 23.40 8.80 14.76
CA THR A 559 23.37 8.44 13.33
C THR A 559 23.68 6.96 13.19
N ASP A 560 23.46 6.39 12.01
CA ASP A 560 23.85 4.99 11.74
C ASP A 560 25.34 4.75 12.01
N ASN A 561 26.20 5.75 11.74
CA ASN A 561 27.65 5.66 11.94
C ASN A 561 28.07 5.83 13.39
N THR A 562 27.32 6.59 14.18
CA THR A 562 27.65 6.83 15.61
C THR A 562 26.96 5.84 16.55
N LEU A 563 26.07 4.98 16.06
CA LEU A 563 25.26 4.05 16.85
C LEU A 563 26.09 3.21 17.84
N ASN A 564 27.25 2.71 17.41
CA ASN A 564 28.13 1.91 18.26
C ASN A 564 28.72 2.68 19.44
N LEU A 565 28.90 4.00 19.34
CA LEU A 565 29.36 4.84 20.43
C LEU A 565 28.31 4.98 21.55
N TYR A 566 27.04 4.85 21.23
CA TYR A 566 25.95 4.81 22.21
C TYR A 566 25.82 3.43 22.87
N LYS A 567 26.10 2.34 22.12
CA LYS A 567 26.03 0.96 22.65
C LYS A 567 27.17 0.60 23.56
N HIS A 568 28.38 1.11 23.28
CA HIS A 568 29.59 0.72 23.94
C HIS A 568 30.30 1.95 24.50
N ALA A 569 30.40 2.03 25.83
CA ALA A 569 31.10 3.11 26.48
C ALA A 569 32.58 3.16 26.03
N GLN A 570 32.99 4.31 25.53
CA GLN A 570 34.37 4.59 25.15
C GLN A 570 34.93 5.78 25.97
N PRO A 571 36.23 5.87 26.19
CA PRO A 571 36.84 7.06 26.76
C PRO A 571 36.48 8.29 25.92
N PHE A 572 35.97 9.34 26.58
CA PHE A 572 35.60 10.57 25.88
C PHE A 572 36.79 11.55 25.89
N LEU A 573 37.38 11.72 24.70
CA LEU A 573 38.48 12.66 24.44
C LEU A 573 38.01 13.64 23.35
N PRO A 574 38.08 14.98 23.61
CA PRO A 574 37.61 15.98 22.65
C PRO A 574 38.51 16.12 21.43
N GLY A 575 39.79 15.69 21.55
CA GLY A 575 40.77 15.79 20.48
C GLY A 575 41.32 17.20 20.25
N THR A 576 41.99 17.34 19.13
CA THR A 576 42.56 18.61 18.64
C THR A 576 41.83 19.06 17.40
N VAL A 577 41.75 20.37 17.14
CA VAL A 577 41.07 20.94 15.99
C VAL A 577 41.98 21.86 15.19
N GLN A 578 41.92 21.69 13.87
CA GLN A 578 42.50 22.59 12.89
C GLN A 578 41.37 23.20 12.07
N ILE A 579 41.40 24.53 11.91
CA ILE A 579 40.40 25.28 11.16
C ILE A 579 41.10 26.00 10.03
N ASN A 580 40.55 25.87 8.83
CA ASN A 580 40.92 26.69 7.67
C ASN A 580 39.88 27.79 7.50
N PRO A 581 40.20 29.08 7.82
CA PRO A 581 39.22 30.16 7.74
C PRO A 581 38.88 30.58 6.31
N GLU A 582 39.73 30.26 5.33
CA GLU A 582 39.45 30.58 3.92
C GLU A 582 38.40 29.64 3.32
N THR A 583 38.50 28.37 3.64
CA THR A 583 37.57 27.33 3.11
C THR A 583 36.42 27.02 4.03
N GLY A 584 36.50 27.37 5.31
CA GLY A 584 35.57 26.98 6.38
C GLY A 584 35.72 25.52 6.82
N GLU A 585 36.82 24.84 6.42
CA GLU A 585 37.06 23.45 6.77
C GLU A 585 37.48 23.31 8.23
N VAL A 586 36.88 22.34 8.92
CA VAL A 586 37.18 21.94 10.30
C VAL A 586 37.68 20.51 10.28
N CYS A 587 38.87 20.27 10.80
CA CYS A 587 39.49 18.95 10.91
C CYS A 587 39.77 18.62 12.37
N ILE A 588 39.15 17.56 12.89
CA ILE A 588 39.32 17.06 14.26
C ILE A 588 40.25 15.84 14.23
N LYS A 589 41.27 15.83 15.08
CA LYS A 589 42.21 14.72 15.24
C LYS A 589 42.18 14.21 16.67
N ASP A 590 42.50 12.94 16.84
CA ASP A 590 42.66 12.28 18.15
C ASP A 590 41.45 12.37 19.08
N ALA A 591 40.25 12.61 18.51
CA ALA A 591 38.98 12.52 19.24
C ALA A 591 38.57 11.07 19.45
N SER A 592 38.01 10.76 20.61
CA SER A 592 37.43 9.45 20.91
C SER A 592 36.12 9.60 21.66
N GLY A 593 35.17 8.71 21.43
CA GLY A 593 33.86 8.69 22.09
C GLY A 593 33.01 9.95 21.86
N ALA A 594 33.32 10.75 20.84
CA ALA A 594 32.52 11.90 20.42
C ALA A 594 31.48 11.49 19.36
N VAL A 595 30.25 11.96 19.51
CA VAL A 595 29.13 11.72 18.55
C VAL A 595 28.80 12.95 17.74
N ALA A 596 29.29 14.12 18.12
CA ALA A 596 29.19 15.35 17.35
C ALA A 596 30.28 16.35 17.74
N PHE A 597 30.52 17.32 16.86
CA PHE A 597 31.37 18.47 17.02
C PHE A 597 30.57 19.73 16.75
N GLU A 598 30.43 20.58 17.78
CA GLU A 598 29.69 21.84 17.69
C GLU A 598 30.71 23.00 17.57
N VAL A 599 30.58 23.81 16.52
CA VAL A 599 31.43 24.99 16.27
C VAL A 599 30.71 26.23 16.76
N TYR A 600 31.40 27.03 17.56
CA TYR A 600 30.87 28.25 18.14
C TYR A 600 31.74 29.45 17.80
N GLU A 601 31.09 30.58 17.52
CA GLU A 601 31.62 31.91 17.56
C GLU A 601 31.11 32.56 18.86
N ASP A 602 31.99 32.79 19.84
CA ASP A 602 31.60 33.16 21.18
C ASP A 602 30.57 32.17 21.78
N LYS A 603 29.33 32.62 21.95
CA LYS A 603 28.19 31.80 22.47
C LYS A 603 27.26 31.27 21.38
N LYS A 604 27.44 31.72 20.14
CA LYS A 604 26.55 31.36 19.02
C LYS A 604 27.10 30.13 18.30
N MET A 605 26.28 29.07 18.20
CA MET A 605 26.61 27.93 17.35
C MET A 605 26.56 28.35 15.89
N ILE A 606 27.62 28.06 15.13
CA ILE A 606 27.79 28.42 13.72
C ILE A 606 28.02 27.20 12.81
N GLY A 607 28.16 26.01 13.39
CA GLY A 607 28.27 24.76 12.62
C GLY A 607 28.14 23.55 13.55
N VAL A 608 27.73 22.42 13.00
CA VAL A 608 27.68 21.13 13.68
C VAL A 608 27.86 19.98 12.70
N SER A 609 28.65 18.98 13.10
CA SER A 609 28.81 17.74 12.35
C SER A 609 29.03 16.57 13.31
N TYR A 610 28.66 15.37 12.89
CA TYR A 610 29.02 14.13 13.58
C TYR A 610 30.33 13.53 13.02
N GLN A 611 30.80 14.07 11.89
CA GLN A 611 32.04 13.65 11.23
C GLN A 611 33.24 14.48 11.71
N PRO A 612 34.45 13.89 11.76
CA PRO A 612 35.63 14.62 12.22
C PRO A 612 36.19 15.60 11.19
N VAL A 613 35.78 15.50 9.91
CA VAL A 613 36.16 16.44 8.83
C VAL A 613 34.88 16.95 8.19
N PHE A 614 34.67 18.26 8.26
CA PHE A 614 33.45 18.87 7.73
C PHE A 614 33.69 20.35 7.40
N LYS A 615 32.71 20.96 6.75
CA LYS A 615 32.74 22.37 6.40
C LYS A 615 31.70 23.15 7.22
N ALA A 616 32.15 24.11 8.00
CA ALA A 616 31.28 25.06 8.67
C ALA A 616 31.24 26.35 7.80
N VAL A 617 30.20 26.48 6.96
CA VAL A 617 30.10 27.53 5.94
C VAL A 617 30.18 28.94 6.56
N ALA A 618 29.65 29.12 7.74
CA ALA A 618 29.68 30.39 8.47
C ALA A 618 31.08 30.79 8.99
N LEU A 619 32.10 29.93 8.87
CA LEU A 619 33.46 30.21 9.24
C LEU A 619 34.26 31.02 8.18
N GLN A 620 33.80 31.05 6.95
CA GLN A 620 34.53 31.73 5.89
C GLN A 620 34.69 33.23 6.17
N GLY A 621 35.92 33.68 6.28
CA GLY A 621 36.24 35.07 6.58
C GLY A 621 36.07 35.53 8.01
N THR A 622 35.82 34.63 8.97
CA THR A 622 35.69 34.95 10.40
C THR A 622 37.03 34.99 11.14
N ASP A 623 37.07 35.82 12.18
CA ASP A 623 38.22 35.86 13.11
C ASP A 623 38.27 34.58 13.97
N THR A 624 39.25 33.73 13.67
CA THR A 624 39.41 32.44 14.34
C THR A 624 39.69 32.55 15.86
N SER A 625 40.10 33.72 16.34
CA SER A 625 40.36 33.93 17.80
C SER A 625 39.11 33.80 18.66
N LYS A 626 37.91 33.97 18.08
CA LYS A 626 36.62 33.83 18.75
C LYS A 626 35.98 32.45 18.56
N ILE A 627 36.59 31.62 17.72
CA ILE A 627 36.05 30.30 17.38
C ILE A 627 36.53 29.26 18.40
N HIS A 628 35.60 28.42 18.84
CA HIS A 628 35.93 27.21 19.56
C HIS A 628 35.03 26.05 19.14
N VAL A 629 35.58 24.86 19.23
CA VAL A 629 34.88 23.63 18.88
C VAL A 629 34.69 22.79 20.15
N LYS A 630 33.47 22.26 20.33
CA LYS A 630 33.13 21.35 21.42
C LYS A 630 32.80 19.98 20.86
N ALA A 631 33.53 18.97 21.30
CA ALA A 631 33.13 17.60 21.14
C ALA A 631 31.97 17.25 22.10
N VAL A 632 31.02 16.47 21.63
CA VAL A 632 29.84 16.02 22.39
C VAL A 632 29.90 14.50 22.54
N SER A 633 29.82 14.03 23.80
CA SER A 633 29.72 12.58 24.07
C SER A 633 28.29 12.05 23.89
N PRO A 634 28.09 10.71 23.81
CA PRO A 634 26.75 10.12 23.78
C PRO A 634 25.84 10.56 24.95
N LYS A 635 26.42 10.85 26.14
CA LYS A 635 25.68 11.33 27.32
C LYS A 635 25.47 12.85 27.31
N GLY A 636 25.78 13.55 26.23
CA GLY A 636 25.61 14.99 26.11
C GLY A 636 26.66 15.84 26.84
N LYS A 637 27.74 15.21 27.39
CA LYS A 637 28.87 15.96 27.96
C LYS A 637 29.61 16.67 26.81
N ARG A 638 29.91 17.97 27.02
CA ARG A 638 30.64 18.80 26.06
C ARG A 638 32.03 19.12 26.60
N SER A 639 33.05 19.00 25.76
CA SER A 639 34.42 19.35 26.07
C SER A 639 35.05 20.10 24.91
N ILE A 640 35.81 21.14 25.19
CA ILE A 640 36.47 21.98 24.19
C ILE A 640 37.64 21.21 23.56
N CYS A 641 37.68 21.18 22.21
CA CYS A 641 38.82 20.68 21.45
C CYS A 641 40.00 21.66 21.55
N LYS A 642 41.20 21.14 21.68
CA LYS A 642 42.40 21.99 21.71
C LYS A 642 42.71 22.50 20.31
N MET A 643 42.83 23.82 20.13
CA MET A 643 43.29 24.41 18.87
C MET A 643 44.75 24.02 18.59
N LEU A 644 45.04 23.66 17.33
CA LEU A 644 46.39 23.38 16.83
C LEU A 644 47.06 24.62 16.27
#